data_a48b1506556e5097e16b0caafc8aa358
#
_entry.id   a48b1506556e5097e16b0caafc8aa358
#
_cell.length_a   1.000
_cell.length_b   1.000
_cell.length_c   1.000
_cell.angle_alpha   90.00
_cell.angle_beta   90.00
_cell.angle_gamma   90.00
#
_symmetry.space_group_name_H-M   'P 1'
#
loop_
_entity.id
_entity.type
_entity.pdbx_description
1 polymer ?
#
loop_
_entity_poly.entity_id
_entity_poly.type
_entity_poly.pdbx_seq_one_letter_code
_entity_poly.pdbx_strand_id
1 'polypeptide(L)'
;YGFELQSGPFSVAELRLNQTLKELGGEVPEEGLKLYVANTLDDPYTKPKSVNSQTLRLLYQLSNKATRVKREVPIQVCIGNPPYKDKAQGMGGWVESGHRYKKKDKKEKNSPILDDFRAPSMGKYEYVLKNLYVYFWRWAFWKVFEDSFRALEGQPDSAQRAGVVCFITADGYLNGPGFAGMREYIRRSSSRGWIINVTPEGLQPPAENAIFAIETPVSIALFLREEDTDEETPADIRYVALHGTFAEKMQALAALDLDGAEFEPVRSGWGDKFAPEAGGDWDSYPELPDFYLDHFPGIDPSRSWVYDPSLSILEERWAELIEGTDLQVRAERFKKTDSTSIFAGKKPLPGEDTFQGSHESLNDQIAREVIPDAPNIVPVGYRSFDRQYILADARLIHRPSPKLWEYRIPGQIFIVEQHSRHPKAGPGLYISSLIPDKNSFKGSEGGRAHPVLTVSGIPNLTESAAQILRERFGDNAPGDLVYYLAALTGHPGYVRTFDKPLQQAGIRVPLTADPALWERAVQLGKQVVWLHTYGERGESLPGMKYLHQLPEGADYALPTPTVDMGKTMPEKKPSFSPDPVNSLSEEENNPVMGTVSFGKARCENVEKRVFDYTIGGNQVLGLWAKYRLKKPVVRRSSSLNDIVQREWPDAWSEEYERLLYTLTHLVHLEPAQEKLLDEVLAGEQIFREEFVDTED
;
A
#
# COMPACT_ATOMS: atom_id res chain seq x y z
N TYR A 1 21.09 9.69 -30.19
CA TYR A 1 21.52 8.30 -29.97
C TYR A 1 20.41 7.53 -29.25
N GLY A 2 20.09 6.32 -29.74
CA GLY A 2 19.11 5.44 -29.10
C GLY A 2 19.64 4.02 -28.95
N PHE A 3 19.23 3.39 -27.84
CA PHE A 3 19.56 1.99 -27.56
C PHE A 3 18.26 1.20 -27.39
N GLU A 4 18.10 0.12 -28.11
CA GLU A 4 16.97 -0.79 -28.02
C GLU A 4 17.48 -2.23 -27.92
N LEU A 5 16.96 -2.99 -26.98
CA LEU A 5 17.42 -4.36 -26.73
C LEU A 5 16.91 -5.35 -27.82
N GLN A 6 15.71 -5.12 -28.31
CA GLN A 6 15.01 -6.04 -29.23
C GLN A 6 14.99 -5.50 -30.66
N SER A 7 15.24 -6.36 -31.62
CA SER A 7 15.29 -5.99 -33.05
C SER A 7 13.94 -5.52 -33.62
N GLY A 8 12.82 -6.08 -33.15
CA GLY A 8 11.48 -5.68 -33.60
C GLY A 8 11.15 -4.24 -33.22
N PRO A 9 11.14 -3.86 -31.91
CA PRO A 9 10.99 -2.50 -31.46
C PRO A 9 12.03 -1.53 -32.06
N PHE A 10 13.27 -1.97 -32.24
CA PHE A 10 14.30 -1.19 -32.93
C PHE A 10 13.86 -0.76 -34.31
N SER A 11 13.38 -1.69 -35.15
CA SER A 11 12.92 -1.38 -36.51
C SER A 11 11.72 -0.45 -36.53
N VAL A 12 10.80 -0.58 -35.59
CA VAL A 12 9.64 0.33 -35.43
C VAL A 12 10.11 1.71 -35.01
N ALA A 13 11.04 1.81 -34.06
CA ALA A 13 11.60 3.08 -33.60
C ALA A 13 12.32 3.81 -34.74
N GLU A 14 13.14 3.10 -35.54
CA GLU A 14 13.82 3.67 -36.71
C GLU A 14 12.82 4.23 -37.73
N LEU A 15 11.77 3.45 -38.06
CA LEU A 15 10.73 3.89 -38.98
C LEU A 15 10.00 5.14 -38.48
N ARG A 16 9.57 5.13 -37.22
CA ARG A 16 8.83 6.23 -36.59
C ARG A 16 9.67 7.51 -36.54
N LEU A 17 10.91 7.41 -36.06
CA LEU A 17 11.79 8.58 -35.99
C LEU A 17 12.12 9.16 -37.37
N ASN A 18 12.33 8.31 -38.39
CA ASN A 18 12.52 8.76 -39.78
C ASN A 18 11.26 9.48 -40.30
N GLN A 19 10.06 8.97 -39.97
CA GLN A 19 8.81 9.61 -40.35
C GLN A 19 8.63 10.98 -39.67
N THR A 20 8.80 11.02 -38.36
CA THR A 20 8.66 12.25 -37.56
C THR A 20 9.66 13.31 -37.99
N LEU A 21 10.92 12.92 -38.28
CA LEU A 21 11.92 13.86 -38.77
C LEU A 21 11.51 14.50 -40.07
N LYS A 22 10.96 13.72 -41.03
CA LYS A 22 10.43 14.24 -42.30
C LYS A 22 9.20 15.14 -42.10
N GLU A 23 8.27 14.77 -41.23
CA GLU A 23 7.08 15.56 -40.90
C GLU A 23 7.46 16.93 -40.30
N LEU A 24 8.56 16.99 -39.55
CA LEU A 24 9.12 18.24 -39.02
C LEU A 24 10.00 19.00 -40.04
N GLY A 25 10.09 18.56 -41.32
CA GLY A 25 10.87 19.21 -42.36
C GLY A 25 12.38 18.92 -42.29
N GLY A 26 12.80 17.93 -41.50
CA GLY A 26 14.19 17.51 -41.43
C GLY A 26 14.54 16.44 -42.48
N GLU A 27 15.84 16.29 -42.77
CA GLU A 27 16.36 15.24 -43.61
C GLU A 27 16.99 14.11 -42.76
N VAL A 28 16.76 12.87 -43.21
CA VAL A 28 17.42 11.71 -42.61
C VAL A 28 18.89 11.71 -43.05
N PRO A 29 19.88 11.68 -42.13
CA PRO A 29 21.28 11.63 -42.52
C PRO A 29 21.59 10.42 -43.41
N GLU A 30 22.50 10.56 -44.37
CA GLU A 30 22.93 9.44 -45.25
C GLU A 30 23.43 8.22 -44.46
N GLU A 31 24.03 8.45 -43.29
CA GLU A 31 24.52 7.42 -42.38
C GLU A 31 23.37 6.74 -41.57
N GLY A 32 22.12 7.18 -41.74
CA GLY A 32 20.95 6.77 -40.95
C GLY A 32 20.91 7.40 -39.57
N LEU A 33 19.86 7.04 -38.81
CA LEU A 33 19.72 7.45 -37.42
C LEU A 33 20.73 6.71 -36.51
N LYS A 34 21.24 7.39 -35.52
CA LYS A 34 22.18 6.79 -34.54
C LYS A 34 21.46 5.93 -33.50
N LEU A 35 20.76 4.90 -34.01
CA LEU A 35 20.09 3.88 -33.22
C LEU A 35 20.90 2.59 -33.21
N TYR A 36 20.90 1.88 -32.10
CA TYR A 36 21.70 0.68 -31.93
C TYR A 36 20.91 -0.42 -31.23
N VAL A 37 21.02 -1.66 -31.72
CA VAL A 37 20.51 -2.84 -31.03
C VAL A 37 21.54 -3.17 -29.94
N ALA A 38 21.26 -2.78 -28.72
CA ALA A 38 22.17 -2.99 -27.57
C ALA A 38 21.40 -2.87 -26.23
N ASN A 39 21.88 -3.62 -25.24
CA ASN A 39 21.42 -3.42 -23.87
C ASN A 39 22.09 -2.16 -23.30
N THR A 40 21.30 -1.18 -22.89
CA THR A 40 21.79 0.07 -22.26
C THR A 40 22.69 -0.20 -21.05
N LEU A 41 22.38 -1.22 -20.26
CA LEU A 41 23.09 -1.55 -19.01
C LEU A 41 24.32 -2.44 -19.21
N ASP A 42 24.71 -2.77 -20.47
CA ASP A 42 25.96 -3.47 -20.72
C ASP A 42 27.18 -2.59 -20.40
N ASP A 43 28.22 -3.24 -19.87
CA ASP A 43 29.47 -2.60 -19.44
C ASP A 43 30.16 -1.90 -20.64
N PRO A 44 30.26 -0.55 -20.64
CA PRO A 44 30.88 0.23 -21.71
C PRO A 44 32.41 0.02 -21.83
N TYR A 45 33.03 -0.58 -20.83
CA TYR A 45 34.49 -0.83 -20.80
C TYR A 45 34.87 -2.27 -21.18
N THR A 46 33.88 -3.13 -21.50
CA THR A 46 34.14 -4.49 -21.97
C THR A 46 34.81 -4.46 -23.35
N LYS A 47 35.91 -5.20 -23.51
CA LYS A 47 36.54 -5.35 -24.83
C LYS A 47 35.59 -6.06 -25.81
N PRO A 48 35.49 -5.56 -27.08
CA PRO A 48 34.65 -6.19 -28.09
C PRO A 48 35.01 -7.67 -28.26
N LYS A 49 34.01 -8.55 -28.24
CA LYS A 49 34.23 -9.98 -28.55
C LYS A 49 34.35 -10.11 -30.07
N SER A 50 35.37 -10.84 -30.55
CA SER A 50 35.46 -11.26 -31.95
C SER A 50 34.53 -12.42 -32.21
N VAL A 51 33.80 -12.43 -33.33
CA VAL A 51 32.88 -13.51 -33.70
C VAL A 51 33.16 -13.99 -35.12
N ASN A 52 33.21 -15.28 -35.28
CA ASN A 52 33.53 -15.93 -36.56
C ASN A 52 32.31 -16.13 -37.50
N SER A 53 31.08 -15.76 -37.07
CA SER A 53 29.86 -15.90 -37.88
C SER A 53 29.53 -14.60 -38.62
N GLN A 54 29.28 -14.64 -39.92
CA GLN A 54 28.93 -13.48 -40.73
C GLN A 54 27.63 -12.81 -40.30
N THR A 55 26.60 -13.60 -39.93
CA THR A 55 25.30 -13.08 -39.49
C THR A 55 25.39 -12.36 -38.15
N LEU A 56 26.21 -12.85 -37.24
CA LEU A 56 26.43 -12.24 -35.94
C LEU A 56 27.38 -11.01 -36.04
N ARG A 57 28.18 -10.88 -37.08
CA ARG A 57 29.09 -9.75 -37.28
C ARG A 57 28.38 -8.40 -37.31
N LEU A 58 27.24 -8.30 -38.00
CA LEU A 58 26.46 -7.06 -38.06
C LEU A 58 25.92 -6.63 -36.69
N LEU A 59 25.32 -7.55 -35.95
CA LEU A 59 24.82 -7.30 -34.60
C LEU A 59 25.95 -6.88 -33.64
N TYR A 60 27.12 -7.52 -33.75
CA TYR A 60 28.28 -7.16 -32.97
C TYR A 60 28.87 -5.80 -33.36
N GLN A 61 28.84 -5.43 -34.64
CA GLN A 61 29.24 -4.09 -35.08
C GLN A 61 28.32 -3.01 -34.48
N LEU A 62 27.00 -3.24 -34.46
CA LEU A 62 26.06 -2.31 -33.86
C LEU A 62 26.25 -2.22 -32.33
N SER A 63 26.45 -3.35 -31.67
CA SER A 63 26.74 -3.38 -30.24
C SER A 63 28.06 -2.70 -29.88
N ASN A 64 29.10 -2.87 -30.72
CA ASN A 64 30.39 -2.18 -30.52
C ASN A 64 30.27 -0.67 -30.75
N LYS A 65 29.49 -0.22 -31.75
CA LYS A 65 29.16 1.19 -31.93
C LYS A 65 28.41 1.75 -30.71
N ALA A 66 27.43 1.04 -30.19
CA ALA A 66 26.72 1.42 -28.98
C ALA A 66 27.66 1.56 -27.78
N THR A 67 28.56 0.57 -27.57
CA THR A 67 29.57 0.60 -26.51
C THR A 67 30.48 1.82 -26.63
N ARG A 68 30.89 2.17 -27.86
CA ARG A 68 31.69 3.37 -28.13
C ARG A 68 30.91 4.65 -27.77
N VAL A 69 29.64 4.76 -28.17
CA VAL A 69 28.78 5.90 -27.79
C VAL A 69 28.64 6.05 -26.29
N LYS A 70 28.38 4.93 -25.58
CA LYS A 70 28.28 4.95 -24.12
C LYS A 70 29.55 5.43 -23.43
N ARG A 71 30.72 5.13 -24.00
CA ARG A 71 32.02 5.45 -23.42
C ARG A 71 32.56 6.81 -23.86
N GLU A 72 32.43 7.14 -25.16
CA GLU A 72 33.22 8.22 -25.79
C GLU A 72 32.39 9.45 -26.15
N VAL A 73 31.04 9.30 -26.32
CA VAL A 73 30.21 10.43 -26.75
C VAL A 73 29.65 11.15 -25.52
N PRO A 74 29.91 12.47 -25.41
CA PRO A 74 29.27 13.29 -24.37
C PRO A 74 27.76 13.40 -24.64
N ILE A 75 26.94 13.05 -23.67
CA ILE A 75 25.48 13.18 -23.72
C ILE A 75 25.05 14.20 -22.68
N GLN A 76 24.37 15.25 -23.13
CA GLN A 76 23.84 16.30 -22.25
C GLN A 76 22.36 16.09 -21.89
N VAL A 77 21.61 15.38 -22.72
CA VAL A 77 20.18 15.11 -22.50
C VAL A 77 19.91 13.62 -22.63
N CYS A 78 19.33 13.04 -21.62
CA CYS A 78 18.87 11.66 -21.62
C CYS A 78 17.38 11.62 -21.31
N ILE A 79 16.56 11.16 -22.27
CA ILE A 79 15.11 10.99 -22.11
C ILE A 79 14.74 9.54 -22.36
N GLY A 80 13.71 9.04 -21.66
CA GLY A 80 13.28 7.66 -21.87
C GLY A 80 12.09 7.23 -21.05
N ASN A 81 11.64 6.01 -21.38
CA ASN A 81 10.65 5.25 -20.64
C ASN A 81 11.25 3.86 -20.31
N PRO A 82 12.08 3.77 -19.27
CA PRO A 82 12.69 2.50 -18.87
C PRO A 82 11.65 1.45 -18.46
N PRO A 83 11.96 0.14 -18.61
CA PRO A 83 11.03 -0.93 -18.21
C PRO A 83 10.84 -0.97 -16.69
N TYR A 84 9.59 -1.20 -16.23
CA TYR A 84 9.16 -1.16 -14.81
C TYR A 84 9.25 -2.52 -14.10
N LYS A 85 10.11 -3.43 -14.56
CA LYS A 85 10.20 -4.77 -13.99
C LYS A 85 10.73 -4.75 -12.57
N ASP A 86 9.92 -5.25 -11.65
CA ASP A 86 10.31 -5.50 -10.25
C ASP A 86 11.20 -6.74 -10.13
N LYS A 87 11.99 -6.82 -9.05
CA LYS A 87 12.86 -7.96 -8.73
C LYS A 87 13.78 -8.33 -9.89
N ALA A 88 14.40 -7.34 -10.50
CA ALA A 88 15.29 -7.48 -11.66
C ALA A 88 16.74 -7.77 -11.28
N GLN A 89 16.99 -8.41 -10.14
CA GLN A 89 18.35 -8.78 -9.70
C GLN A 89 19.05 -9.61 -10.78
N GLY A 90 20.30 -9.23 -11.10
CA GLY A 90 21.10 -9.83 -12.17
C GLY A 90 20.84 -9.25 -13.56
N MET A 91 19.87 -8.33 -13.71
CA MET A 91 19.57 -7.66 -14.98
C MET A 91 20.19 -6.26 -15.10
N GLY A 92 20.77 -5.73 -14.01
CA GLY A 92 21.35 -4.39 -13.95
C GLY A 92 22.71 -4.23 -14.64
N GLY A 93 23.24 -5.29 -15.24
CA GLY A 93 24.51 -5.26 -15.92
C GLY A 93 25.66 -4.77 -15.01
N TRP A 94 26.49 -3.88 -15.52
CA TRP A 94 27.59 -3.31 -14.76
C TRP A 94 27.16 -2.32 -13.66
N VAL A 95 26.01 -1.71 -13.83
CA VAL A 95 25.42 -0.82 -12.81
C VAL A 95 25.21 -1.54 -11.50
N GLU A 96 24.76 -2.81 -11.57
CA GLU A 96 24.51 -3.68 -10.42
C GLU A 96 25.76 -4.47 -9.97
N SER A 97 26.63 -4.86 -10.92
CA SER A 97 27.74 -5.80 -10.64
C SER A 97 29.13 -5.18 -10.64
N GLY A 98 29.25 -3.91 -11.01
CA GLY A 98 30.53 -3.25 -11.22
C GLY A 98 31.27 -3.72 -12.48
N HIS A 99 32.41 -3.10 -12.76
CA HIS A 99 33.26 -3.47 -13.90
C HIS A 99 33.93 -4.81 -13.70
N ARG A 100 33.85 -5.69 -14.69
CA ARG A 100 34.59 -6.96 -14.72
C ARG A 100 35.97 -6.79 -15.33
N TYR A 101 36.87 -6.03 -14.69
CA TYR A 101 38.28 -6.05 -15.07
C TYR A 101 38.95 -7.33 -14.52
N LYS A 102 39.54 -8.13 -15.41
CA LYS A 102 40.58 -9.10 -15.03
C LYS A 102 41.86 -8.34 -14.70
N LYS A 103 41.95 -7.75 -13.51
CA LYS A 103 43.25 -7.28 -13.00
C LYS A 103 43.99 -8.47 -12.39
N LYS A 104 45.30 -8.53 -12.65
CA LYS A 104 46.23 -9.49 -12.00
C LYS A 104 46.36 -9.27 -10.48
N ASP A 105 45.87 -8.15 -9.97
CA ASP A 105 45.92 -7.80 -8.55
C ASP A 105 44.51 -7.88 -7.93
N LYS A 106 44.38 -8.83 -6.97
CA LYS A 106 43.15 -9.24 -6.32
C LYS A 106 42.56 -8.23 -5.30
N LYS A 107 42.98 -6.96 -5.25
CA LYS A 107 42.67 -6.08 -4.11
C LYS A 107 41.68 -4.92 -4.35
N GLU A 108 41.30 -4.60 -5.57
CA GLU A 108 40.28 -3.59 -5.80
C GLU A 108 39.03 -4.23 -6.42
N LYS A 109 38.04 -4.51 -5.59
CA LYS A 109 36.64 -4.68 -6.02
C LYS A 109 36.12 -3.29 -6.40
N ASN A 110 35.97 -2.99 -7.69
CA ASN A 110 35.24 -1.81 -8.08
C ASN A 110 33.78 -1.97 -7.61
N SER A 111 33.35 -1.14 -6.70
CA SER A 111 31.97 -1.11 -6.22
C SER A 111 31.02 -0.85 -7.38
N PRO A 112 29.85 -1.50 -7.43
CA PRO A 112 28.79 -1.17 -8.38
C PRO A 112 28.39 0.30 -8.21
N ILE A 113 28.13 1.03 -9.30
CA ILE A 113 27.65 2.42 -9.18
C ILE A 113 26.26 2.49 -8.52
N LEU A 114 25.49 1.40 -8.50
CA LEU A 114 24.26 1.31 -7.75
C LEU A 114 24.44 1.55 -6.25
N ASP A 115 25.64 1.31 -5.72
CA ASP A 115 25.92 1.48 -4.28
C ASP A 115 25.73 2.94 -3.83
N ASP A 116 25.84 3.92 -4.74
CA ASP A 116 25.57 5.33 -4.46
C ASP A 116 24.10 5.63 -4.09
N PHE A 117 23.19 4.71 -4.41
CA PHE A 117 21.76 4.81 -4.05
C PHE A 117 21.45 4.16 -2.69
N ARG A 118 22.42 3.64 -1.98
CA ARG A 118 22.21 3.00 -0.69
C ARG A 118 22.34 3.99 0.46
N ALA A 119 21.42 3.90 1.40
CA ALA A 119 21.49 4.63 2.66
C ALA A 119 21.81 3.65 3.81
N PRO A 120 22.78 3.93 4.68
CA PRO A 120 23.25 3.00 5.72
C PRO A 120 22.13 2.49 6.65
N SER A 121 21.13 3.30 6.95
CA SER A 121 20.01 2.98 7.86
C SER A 121 18.90 2.15 7.22
N MET A 122 18.90 1.94 5.88
CA MET A 122 17.76 1.40 5.13
C MET A 122 17.97 -0.03 4.60
N GLY A 123 18.97 -0.78 5.09
CA GLY A 123 19.37 -2.08 4.55
C GLY A 123 18.24 -3.10 4.39
N LYS A 124 17.28 -3.16 5.31
CA LYS A 124 16.10 -4.05 5.21
C LYS A 124 15.18 -3.75 4.02
N TYR A 125 15.26 -2.54 3.46
CA TYR A 125 14.44 -2.08 2.33
C TYR A 125 15.21 -2.02 1.00
N GLU A 126 16.50 -2.29 0.97
CA GLU A 126 17.36 -2.20 -0.24
C GLU A 126 16.90 -3.09 -1.41
N TYR A 127 16.03 -4.07 -1.17
CA TYR A 127 15.49 -4.92 -2.23
C TYR A 127 14.77 -4.13 -3.32
N VAL A 128 14.24 -2.92 -3.02
CA VAL A 128 13.56 -2.07 -4.00
C VAL A 128 14.54 -1.45 -5.01
N LEU A 129 15.81 -1.29 -4.66
CA LEU A 129 16.86 -0.83 -5.58
C LEU A 129 17.15 -1.85 -6.70
N LYS A 130 16.66 -3.09 -6.57
CA LYS A 130 16.76 -4.15 -7.57
C LYS A 130 15.63 -4.14 -8.60
N ASN A 131 14.94 -3.01 -8.76
CA ASN A 131 13.96 -2.78 -9.80
C ASN A 131 14.66 -2.24 -11.05
N LEU A 132 14.20 -2.67 -12.24
CA LEU A 132 14.94 -2.42 -13.47
C LEU A 132 15.05 -0.93 -13.80
N TYR A 133 13.99 -0.15 -13.58
CA TYR A 133 14.01 1.30 -13.80
C TYR A 133 15.04 2.04 -12.94
N VAL A 134 15.35 1.53 -11.74
CA VAL A 134 16.36 2.13 -10.83
C VAL A 134 17.76 2.05 -11.45
N TYR A 135 18.08 0.92 -12.09
CA TYR A 135 19.35 0.77 -12.81
C TYR A 135 19.47 1.75 -13.97
N PHE A 136 18.36 2.02 -14.67
CA PHE A 136 18.34 3.03 -15.75
C PHE A 136 18.51 4.44 -15.22
N TRP A 137 17.89 4.80 -14.11
CA TRP A 137 18.13 6.09 -13.45
C TRP A 137 19.60 6.27 -13.09
N ARG A 138 20.21 5.28 -12.43
CA ARG A 138 21.62 5.36 -12.04
C ARG A 138 22.55 5.42 -13.27
N TRP A 139 22.25 4.65 -14.31
CA TRP A 139 22.99 4.69 -15.56
C TRP A 139 22.89 6.07 -16.24
N ALA A 140 21.69 6.68 -16.29
CA ALA A 140 21.49 7.97 -16.92
C ALA A 140 22.23 9.09 -16.20
N PHE A 141 22.16 9.14 -14.87
CA PHE A 141 22.92 10.09 -14.07
C PHE A 141 24.43 9.93 -14.29
N TRP A 142 24.93 8.69 -14.28
CA TRP A 142 26.34 8.44 -14.63
C TRP A 142 26.67 8.98 -16.03
N LYS A 143 25.85 8.72 -17.03
CA LYS A 143 26.14 9.10 -18.41
C LYS A 143 26.06 10.60 -18.66
N VAL A 144 25.17 11.29 -17.99
CA VAL A 144 24.91 12.73 -18.24
C VAL A 144 25.71 13.61 -17.28
N PHE A 145 25.77 13.27 -15.99
CA PHE A 145 26.34 14.12 -14.95
C PHE A 145 27.77 13.74 -14.53
N GLU A 146 28.15 12.45 -14.64
CA GLU A 146 29.46 11.94 -14.24
C GLU A 146 30.27 11.57 -15.49
N ASP A 147 31.11 12.44 -16.02
CA ASP A 147 31.88 12.09 -17.21
C ASP A 147 33.19 11.37 -16.89
N SER A 148 33.15 10.05 -16.88
CA SER A 148 34.33 9.22 -16.75
C SER A 148 35.31 9.29 -17.93
N PHE A 149 34.91 9.85 -19.09
CA PHE A 149 35.76 9.94 -20.28
C PHE A 149 36.91 10.95 -20.08
N ARG A 150 36.64 12.08 -19.43
CA ARG A 150 37.67 13.09 -19.16
C ARG A 150 38.69 12.66 -18.13
N ALA A 151 38.30 11.83 -17.18
CA ALA A 151 39.27 11.23 -16.21
C ALA A 151 40.30 10.34 -16.91
N LEU A 152 39.97 9.72 -18.05
CA LEU A 152 40.91 8.91 -18.85
C LEU A 152 41.89 9.73 -19.68
N GLU A 153 41.60 11.00 -19.94
CA GLU A 153 42.45 11.90 -20.74
C GLU A 153 43.32 12.85 -19.88
N GLY A 154 43.39 12.66 -18.58
CA GLY A 154 44.24 13.47 -17.69
C GLY A 154 43.70 14.86 -17.37
N GLN A 155 42.40 15.11 -17.60
CA GLN A 155 41.73 16.28 -17.07
C GLN A 155 41.31 16.02 -15.60
N PRO A 156 41.24 17.06 -14.76
CA PRO A 156 40.86 16.86 -13.36
C PRO A 156 39.48 16.22 -13.22
N ASP A 157 39.34 15.27 -12.28
CA ASP A 157 38.13 14.51 -11.95
C ASP A 157 36.89 15.35 -11.61
N SER A 158 37.01 16.66 -11.57
CA SER A 158 36.02 17.61 -11.09
C SER A 158 35.25 18.38 -12.18
N ALA A 159 35.39 18.04 -13.46
CA ALA A 159 34.55 18.67 -14.48
C ALA A 159 33.14 18.09 -14.46
N GLN A 160 32.36 18.55 -13.51
CA GLN A 160 30.91 18.31 -13.46
C GLN A 160 30.28 18.82 -14.74
N ARG A 161 29.29 18.08 -15.28
CA ARG A 161 28.63 18.42 -16.54
C ARG A 161 27.23 18.93 -16.31
N ALA A 162 26.94 20.05 -16.95
CA ALA A 162 25.57 20.49 -17.17
C ALA A 162 24.84 19.48 -18.06
N GLY A 163 23.59 19.17 -17.71
CA GLY A 163 22.76 18.26 -18.47
C GLY A 163 21.40 18.00 -17.86
N VAL A 164 20.59 17.24 -18.59
CA VAL A 164 19.21 16.93 -18.21
C VAL A 164 18.96 15.42 -18.32
N VAL A 165 18.33 14.87 -17.28
CA VAL A 165 17.79 13.51 -17.29
C VAL A 165 16.28 13.58 -17.08
N CYS A 166 15.50 13.05 -18.04
CA CYS A 166 14.04 13.06 -17.98
C CYS A 166 13.49 11.68 -18.29
N PHE A 167 12.85 11.05 -17.29
CA PHE A 167 12.25 9.73 -17.45
C PHE A 167 10.79 9.72 -17.00
N ILE A 168 9.98 8.87 -17.64
CA ILE A 168 8.73 8.39 -17.10
C ILE A 168 8.96 6.99 -16.53
N THR A 169 8.72 6.81 -15.22
CA THR A 169 8.99 5.55 -14.52
C THR A 169 7.94 5.27 -13.46
N ALA A 170 7.98 4.05 -12.89
CA ALA A 170 7.26 3.77 -11.66
C ALA A 170 7.64 4.77 -10.56
N ASP A 171 6.66 5.23 -9.78
CA ASP A 171 6.78 6.35 -8.83
C ASP A 171 7.26 5.94 -7.43
N GLY A 172 7.51 4.65 -7.19
CA GLY A 172 7.90 4.13 -5.88
C GLY A 172 9.10 4.86 -5.22
N TYR A 173 10.01 5.43 -6.03
CA TYR A 173 11.16 6.18 -5.54
C TYR A 173 10.78 7.54 -4.91
N LEU A 174 9.61 8.07 -5.22
CA LEU A 174 9.15 9.34 -4.65
C LEU A 174 8.97 9.24 -3.12
N ASN A 175 8.40 8.14 -2.64
CA ASN A 175 7.94 8.02 -1.25
C ASN A 175 8.54 6.80 -0.50
N GLY A 176 9.02 5.77 -1.21
CA GLY A 176 9.46 4.53 -0.60
C GLY A 176 10.69 4.70 0.30
N PRO A 177 10.71 4.11 1.52
CA PRO A 177 11.83 4.27 2.47
C PRO A 177 13.14 3.70 1.92
N GLY A 178 13.11 2.60 1.17
CA GLY A 178 14.31 2.01 0.57
C GLY A 178 14.97 2.84 -0.53
N PHE A 179 14.37 3.96 -0.92
CA PHE A 179 14.90 4.88 -1.92
C PHE A 179 15.48 6.17 -1.30
N ALA A 180 15.64 6.25 0.01
CA ALA A 180 16.19 7.45 0.66
C ALA A 180 17.57 7.81 0.10
N GLY A 181 18.47 6.85 -0.06
CA GLY A 181 19.80 7.09 -0.66
C GLY A 181 19.72 7.50 -2.14
N MET A 182 18.78 6.95 -2.92
CA MET A 182 18.56 7.42 -4.30
C MET A 182 18.10 8.88 -4.33
N ARG A 183 17.19 9.29 -3.44
CA ARG A 183 16.74 10.68 -3.33
C ARG A 183 17.85 11.62 -2.88
N GLU A 184 18.68 11.20 -1.93
CA GLU A 184 19.88 11.94 -1.51
C GLU A 184 20.83 12.15 -2.69
N TYR A 185 21.17 11.06 -3.41
CA TYR A 185 22.02 11.13 -4.59
C TYR A 185 21.47 12.09 -5.64
N ILE A 186 20.16 12.04 -5.93
CA ILE A 186 19.51 12.94 -6.89
C ILE A 186 19.64 14.40 -6.45
N ARG A 187 19.41 14.69 -5.15
CA ARG A 187 19.54 16.07 -4.62
C ARG A 187 20.96 16.59 -4.67
N ARG A 188 21.96 15.74 -4.47
CA ARG A 188 23.38 16.13 -4.56
C ARG A 188 23.84 16.35 -6.01
N SER A 189 23.34 15.52 -6.92
CA SER A 189 23.81 15.52 -8.31
C SER A 189 23.08 16.50 -9.22
N SER A 190 22.00 17.12 -8.77
CA SER A 190 21.17 18.04 -9.54
C SER A 190 21.11 19.43 -8.89
N SER A 191 20.85 20.48 -9.67
CA SER A 191 20.55 21.83 -9.17
C SER A 191 19.04 22.05 -9.03
N ARG A 192 18.26 21.53 -9.98
CA ARG A 192 16.78 21.65 -10.01
C ARG A 192 16.14 20.35 -10.46
N GLY A 193 14.89 20.15 -10.04
CA GLY A 193 14.11 19.00 -10.49
C GLY A 193 12.61 19.29 -10.54
N TRP A 194 11.90 18.61 -11.45
CA TRP A 194 10.45 18.68 -11.60
C TRP A 194 9.89 17.27 -11.63
N ILE A 195 8.88 17.04 -10.83
CA ILE A 195 8.18 15.77 -10.74
C ILE A 195 6.71 16.00 -11.09
N ILE A 196 6.25 15.31 -12.12
CA ILE A 196 4.88 15.37 -12.60
C ILE A 196 4.27 13.99 -12.33
N ASN A 197 3.45 13.89 -11.28
CA ASN A 197 2.73 12.66 -10.98
C ASN A 197 1.51 12.54 -11.89
N VAL A 198 1.58 11.65 -12.85
CA VAL A 198 0.50 11.39 -13.82
C VAL A 198 -0.44 10.27 -13.39
N THR A 199 -0.18 9.65 -12.23
CA THR A 199 -1.03 8.62 -11.63
C THR A 199 -1.25 8.87 -10.13
N PRO A 200 -1.78 10.07 -9.75
CA PRO A 200 -2.02 10.41 -8.34
C PRO A 200 -3.04 9.49 -7.68
N GLU A 201 -3.84 8.76 -8.45
CA GLU A 201 -4.79 7.76 -7.97
C GLU A 201 -4.07 6.53 -7.34
N GLY A 202 -2.78 6.38 -7.55
CA GLY A 202 -1.98 5.27 -7.04
C GLY A 202 -2.14 3.97 -7.83
N LEU A 203 -1.91 2.84 -7.18
CA LEU A 203 -1.97 1.51 -7.79
C LEU A 203 -3.37 1.20 -8.34
N GLN A 204 -3.43 0.59 -9.53
CA GLN A 204 -4.67 0.24 -10.22
C GLN A 204 -5.60 1.45 -10.45
N PRO A 205 -5.12 2.49 -11.12
CA PRO A 205 -5.98 3.64 -11.42
C PRO A 205 -7.18 3.19 -12.25
N PRO A 206 -8.29 3.93 -12.19
CA PRO A 206 -9.41 3.72 -13.12
C PRO A 206 -8.91 3.72 -14.58
N ALA A 207 -9.46 2.85 -15.41
CA ALA A 207 -8.99 2.70 -16.80
C ALA A 207 -9.05 4.00 -17.61
N GLU A 208 -10.04 4.85 -17.32
CA GLU A 208 -10.22 6.18 -17.93
C GLU A 208 -9.18 7.22 -17.50
N ASN A 209 -8.55 7.03 -16.33
CA ASN A 209 -7.55 7.93 -15.77
C ASN A 209 -6.11 7.45 -16.02
N ALA A 210 -5.94 6.20 -16.45
CA ALA A 210 -4.63 5.57 -16.61
C ALA A 210 -3.89 6.10 -17.85
N ILE A 211 -2.65 6.56 -17.67
CA ILE A 211 -1.77 6.94 -18.79
C ILE A 211 -1.33 5.73 -19.59
N PHE A 212 -1.06 4.62 -18.91
CA PHE A 212 -0.76 3.33 -19.51
C PHE A 212 -1.71 2.27 -18.97
N ALA A 213 -1.99 1.23 -19.75
CA ALA A 213 -2.80 0.08 -19.33
C ALA A 213 -2.02 -0.84 -18.36
N ILE A 214 -1.53 -0.27 -17.24
CA ILE A 214 -0.75 -0.95 -16.21
C ILE A 214 -1.29 -0.64 -14.82
N GLU A 215 -1.04 -1.53 -13.88
CA GLU A 215 -1.45 -1.36 -12.48
C GLU A 215 -0.49 -0.47 -11.67
N THR A 216 0.73 -0.29 -12.15
CA THR A 216 1.80 0.46 -11.46
C THR A 216 1.64 1.95 -11.67
N PRO A 217 1.62 2.76 -10.61
CA PRO A 217 1.61 4.21 -10.72
C PRO A 217 2.93 4.72 -11.30
N VAL A 218 2.84 5.78 -12.10
CA VAL A 218 3.97 6.36 -12.83
C VAL A 218 4.05 7.87 -12.64
N SER A 219 5.27 8.36 -12.71
CA SER A 219 5.57 9.79 -12.72
C SER A 219 6.58 10.12 -13.83
N ILE A 220 6.49 11.34 -14.35
CA ILE A 220 7.54 11.93 -15.16
C ILE A 220 8.43 12.73 -14.20
N ALA A 221 9.74 12.52 -14.26
CA ALA A 221 10.66 13.35 -13.51
C ALA A 221 11.79 13.86 -14.42
N LEU A 222 12.09 15.15 -14.28
CA LEU A 222 13.14 15.85 -14.97
C LEU A 222 14.11 16.40 -13.92
N PHE A 223 15.40 16.09 -14.07
CA PHE A 223 16.46 16.60 -13.22
C PHE A 223 17.50 17.32 -14.08
N LEU A 224 17.81 18.54 -13.66
CA LEU A 224 18.78 19.43 -14.28
C LEU A 224 20.02 19.52 -13.41
N ARG A 225 21.20 19.41 -14.01
CA ARG A 225 22.48 19.80 -13.40
C ARG A 225 23.06 20.97 -14.17
N GLU A 226 23.41 22.04 -13.48
CA GLU A 226 24.13 23.20 -14.00
C GLU A 226 25.63 23.05 -13.75
N GLU A 227 26.47 23.83 -14.43
CA GLU A 227 27.94 23.72 -14.31
C GLU A 227 28.45 24.08 -12.92
N ASP A 228 27.72 24.94 -12.21
CA ASP A 228 28.02 25.42 -10.86
C ASP A 228 27.16 24.78 -9.76
N THR A 229 26.59 23.61 -10.03
CA THR A 229 25.79 22.86 -9.04
C THR A 229 26.60 22.59 -7.78
N ASP A 230 26.13 23.06 -6.64
CA ASP A 230 26.69 22.78 -5.32
C ASP A 230 26.13 21.45 -4.77
N GLU A 231 26.98 20.46 -4.58
CA GLU A 231 26.60 19.13 -4.08
C GLU A 231 26.32 19.10 -2.56
N GLU A 232 26.66 20.17 -1.84
CA GLU A 232 26.37 20.31 -0.41
C GLU A 232 25.05 21.08 -0.14
N THR A 233 24.42 21.58 -1.20
CA THR A 233 23.08 22.20 -1.13
C THR A 233 22.08 21.31 -1.84
N PRO A 234 20.99 20.89 -1.18
CA PRO A 234 19.96 20.05 -1.84
C PRO A 234 19.30 20.77 -3.03
N ALA A 235 19.13 20.06 -4.14
CA ALA A 235 18.45 20.56 -5.33
C ALA A 235 17.05 21.12 -5.01
N ASP A 236 16.67 22.25 -5.66
CA ASP A 236 15.28 22.74 -5.68
C ASP A 236 14.41 21.78 -6.54
N ILE A 237 13.65 20.94 -5.87
CA ILE A 237 12.75 19.98 -6.52
C ILE A 237 11.31 20.41 -6.30
N ARG A 238 10.54 20.40 -7.37
CA ARG A 238 9.15 20.80 -7.41
C ARG A 238 8.26 19.67 -7.91
N TYR A 239 7.02 19.65 -7.45
CA TYR A 239 6.07 18.57 -7.69
C TYR A 239 4.72 19.12 -8.13
N VAL A 240 4.08 18.41 -9.08
CA VAL A 240 2.67 18.61 -9.46
C VAL A 240 1.99 17.27 -9.67
N ALA A 241 0.72 17.15 -9.29
CA ALA A 241 -0.13 16.00 -9.57
C ALA A 241 -1.19 16.35 -10.61
N LEU A 242 -1.29 15.55 -11.68
CA LEU A 242 -2.31 15.71 -12.72
C LEU A 242 -3.49 14.77 -12.46
N HIS A 243 -4.63 15.35 -12.14
CA HIS A 243 -5.87 14.62 -11.88
C HIS A 243 -6.77 14.56 -13.13
N GLY A 244 -7.78 13.68 -13.09
CA GLY A 244 -8.79 13.55 -14.14
C GLY A 244 -8.56 12.39 -15.10
N THR A 245 -9.29 12.40 -16.21
CA THR A 245 -9.20 11.40 -17.27
C THR A 245 -7.87 11.49 -18.04
N PHE A 246 -7.55 10.46 -18.80
CA PHE A 246 -6.39 10.46 -19.71
C PHE A 246 -6.33 11.73 -20.59
N ALA A 247 -7.47 12.13 -21.19
CA ALA A 247 -7.52 13.29 -22.07
C ALA A 247 -7.22 14.60 -21.33
N GLU A 248 -7.80 14.79 -20.14
CA GLU A 248 -7.57 15.96 -19.28
C GLU A 248 -6.12 16.03 -18.81
N LYS A 249 -5.54 14.90 -18.40
CA LYS A 249 -4.12 14.81 -18.02
C LYS A 249 -3.18 15.17 -19.20
N MET A 250 -3.47 14.69 -20.41
CA MET A 250 -2.68 15.02 -21.60
C MET A 250 -2.79 16.51 -21.98
N GLN A 251 -3.97 17.10 -21.83
CA GLN A 251 -4.16 18.53 -22.02
C GLN A 251 -3.41 19.36 -20.98
N ALA A 252 -3.52 18.99 -19.71
CA ALA A 252 -2.79 19.65 -18.63
C ALA A 252 -1.28 19.54 -18.83
N LEU A 253 -0.77 18.34 -19.17
CA LEU A 253 0.65 18.12 -19.44
C LEU A 253 1.18 19.00 -20.61
N ALA A 254 0.37 19.16 -21.67
CA ALA A 254 0.74 20.00 -22.82
C ALA A 254 0.75 21.50 -22.49
N ALA A 255 0.00 21.92 -21.48
CA ALA A 255 -0.09 23.32 -21.04
C ALA A 255 0.85 23.64 -19.87
N LEU A 256 1.54 22.65 -19.32
CA LEU A 256 2.34 22.76 -18.11
C LEU A 256 3.58 23.64 -18.35
N ASP A 257 3.75 24.67 -17.52
CA ASP A 257 4.94 25.50 -17.48
C ASP A 257 5.81 25.07 -16.29
N LEU A 258 7.08 24.74 -16.52
CA LEU A 258 8.00 24.28 -15.47
C LEU A 258 8.28 25.34 -14.40
N ASP A 259 8.13 26.62 -14.72
CA ASP A 259 8.22 27.73 -13.77
C ASP A 259 6.83 28.18 -13.27
N GLY A 260 5.77 27.46 -13.62
CA GLY A 260 4.38 27.75 -13.27
C GLY A 260 4.09 27.60 -11.77
N ALA A 261 3.06 28.31 -11.32
CA ALA A 261 2.63 28.33 -9.91
C ALA A 261 1.96 27.03 -9.46
N GLU A 262 1.63 26.12 -10.38
CA GLU A 262 1.09 24.79 -10.12
C GLU A 262 2.09 23.82 -9.51
N PHE A 263 3.38 24.11 -9.63
CA PHE A 263 4.43 23.31 -9.01
C PHE A 263 4.65 23.72 -7.54
N GLU A 264 4.42 22.79 -6.62
CA GLU A 264 4.68 22.97 -5.19
C GLU A 264 6.12 22.50 -4.86
N PRO A 265 6.86 23.19 -3.97
CA PRO A 265 8.16 22.70 -3.53
C PRO A 265 8.02 21.41 -2.74
N VAL A 266 8.98 20.48 -2.91
CA VAL A 266 9.05 19.31 -2.06
C VAL A 266 9.95 19.56 -0.86
N ARG A 267 9.89 18.68 0.16
CA ARG A 267 10.77 18.73 1.32
C ARG A 267 12.23 18.74 0.92
N SER A 268 13.05 19.50 1.63
CA SER A 268 14.43 19.80 1.25
C SER A 268 15.49 18.92 1.92
N GLY A 269 15.14 18.08 2.91
CA GLY A 269 16.09 17.16 3.55
C GLY A 269 16.63 16.13 2.56
N TRP A 270 17.88 15.72 2.71
CA TRP A 270 18.62 14.87 1.75
C TRP A 270 17.88 13.60 1.33
N GLY A 271 17.42 12.80 2.30
CA GLY A 271 16.70 11.56 2.05
C GLY A 271 15.17 11.71 1.99
N ASP A 272 14.65 12.93 2.17
CA ASP A 272 13.23 13.21 2.23
C ASP A 272 12.46 12.79 0.99
N LYS A 273 11.18 12.50 1.17
CA LYS A 273 10.26 12.13 0.10
C LYS A 273 10.18 13.26 -0.94
N PHE A 274 10.03 12.88 -2.20
CA PHE A 274 9.73 13.80 -3.29
C PHE A 274 8.21 14.07 -3.34
N ALA A 275 7.70 14.65 -2.28
CA ALA A 275 6.32 15.04 -2.14
C ALA A 275 6.26 16.46 -1.54
N PRO A 276 5.24 17.26 -1.88
CA PRO A 276 5.05 18.57 -1.28
C PRO A 276 5.06 18.53 0.24
N GLU A 277 5.47 19.60 0.86
CA GLU A 277 5.25 19.76 2.30
C GLU A 277 3.74 19.75 2.56
N ALA A 278 3.32 18.93 3.49
CA ALA A 278 1.97 19.01 3.99
C ALA A 278 1.84 20.36 4.72
N GLY A 279 0.93 21.20 4.30
CA GLY A 279 0.71 22.49 4.96
C GLY A 279 0.30 22.31 6.44
N GLY A 280 0.65 23.25 7.31
CA GLY A 280 0.38 23.19 8.74
C GLY A 280 1.31 22.24 9.51
N ASP A 281 0.87 21.79 10.69
CA ASP A 281 1.68 21.00 11.63
C ASP A 281 1.69 19.50 11.34
N TRP A 282 1.19 19.05 10.17
CA TRP A 282 1.06 17.62 9.85
C TRP A 282 2.34 16.81 10.08
N ASP A 283 3.47 17.34 9.66
CA ASP A 283 4.76 16.64 9.77
C ASP A 283 5.31 16.59 11.19
N SER A 284 4.81 17.46 12.04
CA SER A 284 5.13 17.51 13.47
C SER A 284 4.24 16.58 14.30
N TYR A 285 3.13 16.06 13.76
CA TYR A 285 2.31 15.11 14.50
C TYR A 285 2.97 13.73 14.59
N PRO A 286 2.87 13.06 15.76
CA PRO A 286 3.36 11.70 15.92
C PRO A 286 2.60 10.69 15.05
N GLU A 287 3.31 9.68 14.59
CA GLU A 287 2.76 8.53 13.86
C GLU A 287 2.38 7.41 14.85
N LEU A 288 1.53 6.47 14.44
CA LEU A 288 1.18 5.32 15.28
C LEU A 288 2.41 4.54 15.80
N PRO A 289 3.49 4.33 15.03
CA PRO A 289 4.72 3.70 15.54
C PRO A 289 5.51 4.52 16.56
N ASP A 290 5.28 5.84 16.67
CA ASP A 290 5.89 6.63 17.73
C ASP A 290 5.24 6.33 19.09
N PHE A 291 4.00 5.86 19.10
CA PHE A 291 3.27 5.43 20.29
C PHE A 291 3.44 3.94 20.59
N TYR A 292 3.22 3.07 19.57
CA TYR A 292 3.13 1.62 19.74
C TYR A 292 4.47 0.94 19.43
N LEU A 293 5.00 0.22 20.43
CA LEU A 293 6.28 -0.50 20.33
C LEU A 293 6.22 -1.62 19.28
N ASP A 294 5.20 -2.48 19.37
CA ASP A 294 5.03 -3.60 18.47
C ASP A 294 3.90 -3.34 17.47
N HIS A 295 4.19 -3.59 16.20
CA HIS A 295 3.23 -3.55 15.12
C HIS A 295 3.55 -4.62 14.07
N PHE A 296 2.52 -5.15 13.40
CA PHE A 296 2.67 -6.28 12.51
C PHE A 296 1.85 -6.10 11.24
N PRO A 297 2.28 -6.69 10.10
CA PRO A 297 1.34 -6.95 9.02
C PRO A 297 0.31 -7.97 9.51
N GLY A 298 -0.94 -7.82 9.11
CA GLY A 298 -1.97 -8.83 9.37
C GLY A 298 -1.64 -10.19 8.76
N ILE A 299 -2.44 -11.21 9.05
CA ILE A 299 -2.28 -12.56 8.48
C ILE A 299 -2.57 -12.57 6.98
N ASP A 300 -1.76 -13.31 6.20
CA ASP A 300 -1.89 -13.40 4.73
C ASP A 300 -1.84 -14.87 4.28
N PRO A 301 -2.96 -15.55 4.09
CA PRO A 301 -2.97 -16.91 3.59
C PRO A 301 -2.61 -17.07 2.12
N SER A 302 -2.78 -16.02 1.30
CA SER A 302 -2.72 -16.06 -0.18
C SER A 302 -3.66 -17.09 -0.81
N ARG A 303 -4.52 -17.71 0.00
CA ARG A 303 -5.56 -18.68 -0.38
C ARG A 303 -6.89 -18.23 0.18
N SER A 304 -7.90 -18.14 -0.66
CA SER A 304 -9.23 -17.75 -0.22
C SER A 304 -10.04 -18.90 0.40
N TRP A 305 -9.71 -20.15 0.08
CA TRP A 305 -10.45 -21.30 0.60
C TRP A 305 -10.22 -21.60 2.09
N VAL A 306 -9.19 -21.02 2.70
CA VAL A 306 -8.92 -21.16 4.13
C VAL A 306 -9.76 -20.24 5.00
N TYR A 307 -10.49 -19.31 4.38
CA TYR A 307 -11.45 -18.41 5.02
C TYR A 307 -12.88 -18.73 4.61
N ASP A 308 -13.81 -18.62 5.54
CA ASP A 308 -15.24 -18.56 5.23
C ASP A 308 -16.03 -17.91 6.39
N PRO A 309 -17.16 -17.23 6.13
CA PRO A 309 -18.06 -16.78 7.18
C PRO A 309 -18.84 -17.96 7.84
N SER A 310 -18.78 -19.18 7.30
CA SER A 310 -19.42 -20.39 7.83
C SER A 310 -18.39 -21.41 8.29
N LEU A 311 -18.51 -21.85 9.54
CA LEU A 311 -17.68 -22.92 10.11
C LEU A 311 -17.83 -24.23 9.32
N SER A 312 -19.06 -24.63 9.01
CA SER A 312 -19.36 -25.90 8.32
C SER A 312 -18.72 -25.97 6.94
N ILE A 313 -18.61 -24.84 6.23
CA ILE A 313 -17.93 -24.78 4.92
C ILE A 313 -16.43 -25.02 5.07
N LEU A 314 -15.79 -24.52 6.13
CA LEU A 314 -14.38 -24.80 6.38
C LEU A 314 -14.14 -26.27 6.75
N GLU A 315 -15.05 -26.87 7.50
CA GLU A 315 -15.03 -28.30 7.84
C GLU A 315 -15.19 -29.16 6.57
N GLU A 316 -16.16 -28.83 5.69
CA GLU A 316 -16.33 -29.52 4.40
C GLU A 316 -15.08 -29.38 3.50
N ARG A 317 -14.49 -28.18 3.40
CA ARG A 317 -13.25 -27.94 2.62
C ARG A 317 -12.08 -28.71 3.19
N TRP A 318 -11.99 -28.81 4.52
CA TRP A 318 -10.96 -29.61 5.17
C TRP A 318 -11.14 -31.10 4.87
N ALA A 319 -12.34 -31.65 5.04
CA ALA A 319 -12.65 -33.01 4.69
C ALA A 319 -12.30 -33.32 3.25
N GLU A 320 -12.75 -32.49 2.29
CA GLU A 320 -12.45 -32.64 0.86
C GLU A 320 -10.95 -32.57 0.53
N LEU A 321 -10.17 -31.78 1.31
CA LEU A 321 -8.71 -31.70 1.15
C LEU A 321 -8.02 -33.00 1.61
N ILE A 322 -8.44 -33.56 2.75
CA ILE A 322 -7.78 -34.72 3.34
C ILE A 322 -8.32 -36.05 2.80
N GLU A 323 -9.60 -36.11 2.39
CA GLU A 323 -10.17 -37.28 1.72
C GLU A 323 -9.57 -37.43 0.33
N GLY A 324 -9.39 -38.64 -0.08
CA GLY A 324 -8.87 -39.00 -1.40
C GLY A 324 -7.41 -39.43 -1.40
N THR A 325 -7.15 -40.42 -2.23
CA THR A 325 -5.85 -41.09 -2.31
C THR A 325 -4.90 -40.50 -3.34
N ASP A 326 -5.42 -39.68 -4.28
CA ASP A 326 -4.61 -39.06 -5.33
C ASP A 326 -3.85 -37.85 -4.82
N LEU A 327 -2.54 -37.99 -4.70
CA LEU A 327 -1.62 -36.98 -4.23
C LEU A 327 -1.56 -35.74 -5.13
N GLN A 328 -1.69 -35.90 -6.45
CA GLN A 328 -1.64 -34.78 -7.39
C GLN A 328 -2.90 -33.91 -7.24
N VAL A 329 -4.08 -34.53 -7.17
CA VAL A 329 -5.35 -33.83 -6.94
C VAL A 329 -5.31 -33.07 -5.62
N ARG A 330 -4.79 -33.70 -4.56
CA ARG A 330 -4.65 -33.05 -3.25
C ARG A 330 -3.70 -31.84 -3.29
N ALA A 331 -2.56 -31.96 -3.99
CA ALA A 331 -1.61 -30.85 -4.13
C ALA A 331 -2.20 -29.69 -4.96
N GLU A 332 -3.01 -29.96 -5.97
CA GLU A 332 -3.74 -28.96 -6.74
C GLU A 332 -4.80 -28.26 -5.89
N ARG A 333 -5.60 -29.00 -5.10
CA ARG A 333 -6.57 -28.47 -4.14
C ARG A 333 -5.89 -27.58 -3.10
N PHE A 334 -4.78 -28.03 -2.55
CA PHE A 334 -4.01 -27.26 -1.56
C PHE A 334 -3.51 -25.94 -2.13
N LYS A 335 -3.09 -25.89 -3.38
CA LYS A 335 -2.50 -24.74 -4.07
C LYS A 335 -1.25 -24.20 -3.38
N LYS A 336 -0.08 -24.66 -3.84
CA LYS A 336 1.25 -24.16 -3.40
C LYS A 336 1.37 -22.64 -3.49
N THR A 337 2.06 -22.04 -2.51
CA THR A 337 2.54 -20.64 -2.53
C THR A 337 4.07 -20.61 -2.43
N ASP A 338 4.68 -19.43 -2.47
CA ASP A 338 6.15 -19.30 -2.36
C ASP A 338 6.68 -19.84 -1.02
N SER A 339 5.88 -19.79 0.04
CA SER A 339 6.32 -20.17 1.39
C SER A 339 5.63 -21.40 1.97
N THR A 340 4.61 -21.95 1.31
CA THR A 340 3.85 -23.12 1.81
C THR A 340 3.57 -24.13 0.70
N SER A 341 3.71 -25.41 1.05
CA SER A 341 3.41 -26.56 0.20
C SER A 341 2.80 -27.65 1.06
N ILE A 342 2.00 -28.52 0.46
CA ILE A 342 1.45 -29.70 1.16
C ILE A 342 2.55 -30.64 1.66
N PHE A 343 3.74 -30.56 1.06
CA PHE A 343 4.94 -31.33 1.41
C PHE A 343 5.88 -30.62 2.39
N ALA A 344 5.53 -29.44 2.86
CA ALA A 344 6.37 -28.65 3.76
C ALA A 344 5.77 -28.57 5.16
N GLY A 345 6.57 -28.93 6.16
CA GLY A 345 6.23 -28.70 7.56
C GLY A 345 6.40 -27.25 7.96
N LYS A 346 5.70 -26.85 9.00
CA LYS A 346 5.78 -25.52 9.62
C LYS A 346 5.73 -25.63 11.13
N LYS A 347 6.36 -24.69 11.83
CA LYS A 347 6.19 -24.54 13.27
C LYS A 347 4.73 -24.17 13.56
N PRO A 348 4.07 -24.79 14.57
CA PRO A 348 2.73 -24.42 14.98
C PRO A 348 2.57 -22.92 15.28
N LEU A 349 1.35 -22.42 15.11
CA LEU A 349 1.00 -21.06 15.53
C LEU A 349 0.84 -21.04 17.06
N PRO A 350 1.11 -19.91 17.71
CA PRO A 350 0.77 -19.70 19.10
C PRO A 350 -0.75 -19.78 19.36
N GLY A 351 -1.13 -20.33 20.50
CA GLY A 351 -2.53 -20.47 20.94
C GLY A 351 -3.00 -21.93 21.02
N GLU A 352 -3.74 -22.29 22.05
CA GLU A 352 -4.25 -23.64 22.27
C GLU A 352 -5.31 -24.04 21.23
N ASP A 353 -6.01 -23.06 20.68
CA ASP A 353 -7.04 -23.21 19.65
C ASP A 353 -6.48 -23.24 18.21
N THR A 354 -5.16 -23.30 18.05
CA THR A 354 -4.48 -23.49 16.78
C THR A 354 -3.97 -24.92 16.65
N PHE A 355 -3.62 -25.33 15.42
CA PHE A 355 -3.05 -26.65 15.18
C PHE A 355 -1.69 -26.79 15.88
N GLN A 356 -1.59 -27.70 16.86
CA GLN A 356 -0.41 -27.94 17.70
C GLN A 356 0.41 -29.16 17.27
N GLY A 357 0.15 -29.74 16.09
CA GLY A 357 0.85 -30.93 15.61
C GLY A 357 2.35 -30.70 15.35
N SER A 358 3.05 -31.79 15.06
CA SER A 358 4.48 -31.78 14.77
C SER A 358 4.83 -30.91 13.56
N HIS A 359 6.14 -30.57 13.39
CA HIS A 359 6.67 -29.85 12.23
C HIS A 359 6.52 -30.59 10.90
N GLU A 360 5.73 -31.64 10.85
CA GLU A 360 5.53 -32.45 9.66
C GLU A 360 4.70 -31.76 8.60
N SER A 361 4.91 -32.20 7.36
CA SER A 361 4.05 -31.80 6.25
C SER A 361 2.63 -32.37 6.43
N LEU A 362 1.65 -31.68 5.84
CA LEU A 362 0.28 -32.18 5.83
C LEU A 362 0.19 -33.54 5.10
N ASN A 363 0.97 -33.71 4.02
CA ASN A 363 1.02 -34.97 3.27
C ASN A 363 1.51 -36.14 4.13
N ASP A 364 2.56 -35.94 4.95
CA ASP A 364 3.10 -37.01 5.79
C ASP A 364 2.14 -37.41 6.91
N GLN A 365 1.39 -36.45 7.44
CA GLN A 365 0.34 -36.73 8.42
C GLN A 365 -0.81 -37.51 7.80
N ILE A 366 -1.28 -37.14 6.60
CA ILE A 366 -2.32 -37.88 5.87
C ILE A 366 -1.87 -39.31 5.62
N ALA A 367 -0.63 -39.51 5.15
CA ALA A 367 -0.09 -40.82 4.88
C ALA A 367 -0.01 -41.75 6.11
N ARG A 368 0.05 -41.17 7.31
CA ARG A 368 0.08 -41.91 8.58
C ARG A 368 -1.27 -42.02 9.29
N GLU A 369 -2.33 -41.51 8.68
CA GLU A 369 -3.69 -41.51 9.23
C GLU A 369 -3.80 -40.81 10.62
N VAL A 370 -2.99 -39.78 10.86
CA VAL A 370 -2.91 -39.06 12.15
C VAL A 370 -3.60 -37.69 12.10
N ILE A 371 -4.39 -37.40 11.08
CA ILE A 371 -5.05 -36.10 10.92
C ILE A 371 -6.33 -36.04 11.76
N PRO A 372 -6.53 -34.95 12.53
CA PRO A 372 -7.78 -34.73 13.23
C PRO A 372 -8.95 -34.64 12.25
N ASP A 373 -10.06 -35.28 12.56
CA ASP A 373 -11.30 -35.21 11.80
C ASP A 373 -11.85 -33.77 11.73
N ALA A 374 -11.65 -32.98 12.78
CA ALA A 374 -12.03 -31.58 12.84
C ALA A 374 -10.78 -30.67 12.83
N PRO A 375 -10.74 -29.68 11.94
CA PRO A 375 -9.65 -28.72 11.93
C PRO A 375 -9.77 -27.70 13.07
N ASN A 376 -8.65 -27.08 13.46
CA ASN A 376 -8.69 -25.90 14.31
C ASN A 376 -9.19 -24.69 13.52
N ILE A 377 -10.32 -24.13 13.93
CA ILE A 377 -10.97 -22.98 13.28
C ILE A 377 -11.11 -21.85 14.29
N VAL A 378 -10.63 -20.66 13.96
CA VAL A 378 -10.71 -19.49 14.84
C VAL A 378 -11.34 -18.30 14.12
N PRO A 379 -12.03 -17.41 14.86
CA PRO A 379 -12.55 -16.17 14.30
C PRO A 379 -11.43 -15.15 14.07
N VAL A 380 -11.56 -14.38 12.97
CA VAL A 380 -10.60 -13.35 12.56
C VAL A 380 -11.32 -12.12 11.99
N GLY A 381 -10.69 -10.95 12.09
CA GLY A 381 -11.10 -9.73 11.40
C GLY A 381 -10.68 -9.81 9.93
N TYR A 382 -11.56 -10.31 9.08
CA TYR A 382 -11.25 -10.57 7.68
C TYR A 382 -11.22 -9.30 6.83
N ARG A 383 -12.23 -8.43 7.00
CA ARG A 383 -12.30 -7.07 6.43
C ARG A 383 -12.82 -6.12 7.50
N SER A 384 -12.79 -4.83 7.24
CA SER A 384 -13.41 -3.87 8.14
C SER A 384 -14.88 -4.26 8.38
N PHE A 385 -15.25 -4.47 9.63
CA PHE A 385 -16.56 -4.95 10.09
C PHE A 385 -16.99 -6.34 9.57
N ASP A 386 -16.17 -7.06 8.82
CA ASP A 386 -16.46 -8.44 8.38
C ASP A 386 -15.64 -9.44 9.19
N ARG A 387 -16.31 -10.20 10.01
CA ARG A 387 -15.76 -11.28 10.81
C ARG A 387 -15.96 -12.60 10.08
N GLN A 388 -14.90 -13.34 9.91
CA GLN A 388 -14.93 -14.68 9.31
C GLN A 388 -14.11 -15.66 10.16
N TYR A 389 -14.08 -16.90 9.73
CA TYR A 389 -13.27 -17.94 10.34
C TYR A 389 -12.09 -18.30 9.44
N ILE A 390 -11.02 -18.81 10.07
CA ILE A 390 -9.83 -19.31 9.38
C ILE A 390 -9.44 -20.69 9.90
N LEU A 391 -8.95 -21.54 9.01
CA LEU A 391 -8.25 -22.76 9.40
C LEU A 391 -6.90 -22.39 10.02
N ALA A 392 -6.78 -22.54 11.35
CA ALA A 392 -5.67 -22.04 12.16
C ALA A 392 -4.46 -22.99 12.16
N ASP A 393 -3.92 -23.25 10.98
CA ASP A 393 -2.77 -24.10 10.75
C ASP A 393 -1.70 -23.34 9.94
N ALA A 394 -0.50 -23.19 10.52
CA ALA A 394 0.62 -22.47 9.87
C ALA A 394 0.97 -22.97 8.47
N ARG A 395 0.74 -24.26 8.18
CA ARG A 395 1.00 -24.87 6.88
C ARG A 395 0.06 -24.38 5.79
N LEU A 396 -1.14 -23.91 6.17
CA LEU A 396 -2.17 -23.39 5.27
C LEU A 396 -2.02 -21.89 5.01
N ILE A 397 -1.26 -21.17 5.83
CA ILE A 397 -1.14 -19.71 5.78
C ILE A 397 0.21 -19.31 5.19
N HIS A 398 0.20 -18.57 4.08
CA HIS A 398 1.42 -18.14 3.37
C HIS A 398 2.34 -17.28 4.25
N ARG A 399 1.78 -16.23 4.84
CA ARG A 399 2.47 -15.37 5.82
C ARG A 399 1.65 -15.33 7.10
N PRO A 400 1.88 -16.26 8.01
CA PRO A 400 1.04 -16.43 9.19
C PRO A 400 1.26 -15.36 10.26
N SER A 401 2.36 -14.59 10.21
CA SER A 401 2.72 -13.61 11.24
C SER A 401 2.70 -14.18 12.66
N PRO A 402 3.51 -15.21 13.00
CA PRO A 402 3.37 -15.96 14.28
C PRO A 402 3.42 -15.05 15.51
N LYS A 403 4.24 -14.00 15.51
CA LYS A 403 4.28 -13.05 16.62
C LYS A 403 2.92 -12.35 16.82
N LEU A 404 2.19 -12.02 15.77
CA LEU A 404 0.86 -11.41 15.92
C LEU A 404 -0.13 -12.36 16.58
N TRP A 405 0.00 -13.70 16.39
CA TRP A 405 -0.83 -14.69 17.05
C TRP A 405 -0.62 -14.75 18.57
N GLU A 406 0.56 -14.40 19.07
CA GLU A 406 0.86 -14.30 20.50
C GLU A 406 0.04 -13.19 21.19
N TYR A 407 -0.37 -12.16 20.45
CA TYR A 407 -1.18 -11.04 20.93
C TYR A 407 -2.68 -11.33 20.99
N ARG A 408 -3.13 -12.56 20.70
CA ARG A 408 -4.52 -13.00 20.87
C ARG A 408 -4.80 -13.31 22.35
N ILE A 409 -4.78 -12.30 23.18
CA ILE A 409 -5.03 -12.39 24.63
C ILE A 409 -6.42 -11.87 24.98
N PRO A 410 -7.00 -12.26 26.14
CA PRO A 410 -8.24 -11.68 26.63
C PRO A 410 -8.14 -10.15 26.75
N GLY A 411 -9.19 -9.44 26.34
CA GLY A 411 -9.22 -7.97 26.41
C GLY A 411 -8.50 -7.25 25.26
N GLN A 412 -7.78 -7.94 24.40
CA GLN A 412 -7.03 -7.31 23.30
C GLN A 412 -7.91 -6.49 22.36
N ILE A 413 -7.31 -5.40 21.86
CA ILE A 413 -7.80 -4.54 20.81
C ILE A 413 -6.69 -4.37 19.77
N PHE A 414 -7.01 -4.44 18.50
CA PHE A 414 -6.10 -4.14 17.40
C PHE A 414 -6.55 -2.86 16.69
N ILE A 415 -5.68 -1.88 16.61
CA ILE A 415 -5.82 -0.76 15.68
C ILE A 415 -5.32 -1.24 14.33
N VAL A 416 -6.15 -1.18 13.32
CA VAL A 416 -5.79 -1.59 11.96
C VAL A 416 -5.73 -0.37 11.07
N GLU A 417 -4.53 -0.03 10.66
CA GLU A 417 -4.20 1.15 9.86
C GLU A 417 -4.07 0.78 8.38
N GLN A 418 -4.64 1.60 7.49
CA GLN A 418 -4.38 1.52 6.05
C GLN A 418 -3.00 2.15 5.76
N HIS A 419 -1.95 1.33 5.79
CA HIS A 419 -0.57 1.81 5.73
C HIS A 419 0.01 1.91 4.32
N SER A 420 -0.46 1.11 3.37
CA SER A 420 0.18 0.99 2.04
C SER A 420 -0.40 1.92 0.98
N ARG A 421 -1.50 2.59 1.27
CA ARG A 421 -2.21 3.47 0.33
C ARG A 421 -2.93 4.60 1.04
N HIS A 422 -3.16 5.67 0.30
CA HIS A 422 -4.02 6.77 0.69
C HIS A 422 -5.48 6.31 0.92
N PRO A 423 -6.08 6.61 2.09
CA PRO A 423 -7.50 6.40 2.30
C PRO A 423 -8.30 7.39 1.45
N LYS A 424 -9.03 6.88 0.44
CA LYS A 424 -9.75 7.71 -0.54
C LYS A 424 -11.06 8.30 -0.01
N ALA A 425 -11.71 7.58 0.90
CA ALA A 425 -12.95 7.99 1.54
C ALA A 425 -13.17 7.17 2.82
N GLY A 426 -13.86 7.76 3.79
CA GLY A 426 -14.05 7.16 5.10
C GLY A 426 -12.76 7.10 5.92
N PRO A 427 -12.80 6.55 7.13
CA PRO A 427 -11.62 6.40 7.97
C PRO A 427 -10.52 5.57 7.31
N GLY A 428 -9.25 5.94 7.54
CA GLY A 428 -8.07 5.18 7.14
C GLY A 428 -7.63 4.13 8.16
N LEU A 429 -8.40 4.00 9.25
CA LEU A 429 -8.20 2.96 10.26
C LEU A 429 -9.54 2.41 10.78
N TYR A 430 -9.50 1.24 11.37
CA TYR A 430 -10.61 0.71 12.15
C TYR A 430 -10.09 -0.10 13.35
N ILE A 431 -10.97 -0.36 14.30
CA ILE A 431 -10.66 -1.10 15.52
C ILE A 431 -11.23 -2.51 15.42
N SER A 432 -10.48 -3.50 15.85
CA SER A 432 -10.89 -4.90 15.88
C SER A 432 -10.57 -5.56 17.22
N SER A 433 -11.49 -6.37 17.73
CA SER A 433 -11.22 -7.28 18.86
C SER A 433 -10.62 -8.61 18.41
N LEU A 434 -10.55 -8.86 17.10
CA LEU A 434 -10.03 -10.08 16.49
C LEU A 434 -8.74 -9.81 15.72
N ILE A 435 -7.87 -10.82 15.66
CA ILE A 435 -6.64 -10.77 14.85
C ILE A 435 -6.98 -10.42 13.39
N PRO A 436 -6.37 -9.37 12.80
CA PRO A 436 -6.76 -8.89 11.49
C PRO A 436 -6.04 -9.62 10.33
N ASP A 437 -6.76 -9.77 9.20
CA ASP A 437 -6.17 -10.11 7.90
C ASP A 437 -5.35 -8.94 7.37
N LYS A 438 -4.26 -9.23 6.67
CA LYS A 438 -3.39 -8.21 6.05
C LYS A 438 -4.15 -7.33 5.05
N ASN A 439 -5.15 -7.89 4.37
CA ASN A 439 -5.93 -7.19 3.35
C ASN A 439 -7.28 -6.72 3.91
N SER A 440 -7.32 -6.30 5.17
CA SER A 440 -8.53 -5.86 5.88
C SER A 440 -9.28 -4.75 5.16
N PHE A 441 -8.57 -3.86 4.45
CA PHE A 441 -9.20 -2.82 3.64
C PHE A 441 -9.64 -3.35 2.28
N LYS A 442 -8.78 -3.89 1.45
CA LYS A 442 -9.06 -4.67 0.22
C LYS A 442 -7.77 -4.95 -0.56
N GLY A 443 -7.66 -6.12 -1.17
CA GLY A 443 -6.61 -6.43 -2.15
C GLY A 443 -5.19 -6.19 -1.61
N SER A 444 -4.42 -5.33 -2.28
CA SER A 444 -3.03 -5.02 -1.94
C SER A 444 -2.86 -3.80 -1.01
N GLU A 445 -3.92 -3.30 -0.41
CA GLU A 445 -3.90 -2.07 0.40
C GLU A 445 -3.23 -2.22 1.76
N GLY A 446 -2.78 -3.40 2.12
CA GLY A 446 -1.94 -3.74 3.27
C GLY A 446 -2.28 -3.03 4.57
N GLY A 447 -2.98 -3.72 5.49
CA GLY A 447 -3.19 -3.24 6.85
C GLY A 447 -1.96 -3.46 7.71
N ARG A 448 -1.66 -2.48 8.60
CA ARG A 448 -0.75 -2.63 9.72
C ARG A 448 -1.58 -2.76 10.99
N ALA A 449 -1.32 -3.79 11.79
CA ALA A 449 -2.00 -4.05 13.05
C ALA A 449 -1.11 -3.57 14.21
N HIS A 450 -1.65 -2.71 15.06
CA HIS A 450 -1.04 -2.28 16.32
C HIS A 450 -1.86 -2.92 17.46
N PRO A 451 -1.35 -3.97 18.12
CA PRO A 451 -1.99 -4.48 19.32
C PRO A 451 -1.91 -3.44 20.45
N VAL A 452 -2.99 -3.20 21.16
CA VAL A 452 -3.06 -2.20 22.23
C VAL A 452 -2.38 -2.68 23.50
N LEU A 453 -2.46 -3.99 23.76
CA LEU A 453 -1.82 -4.64 24.90
C LEU A 453 -0.65 -5.51 24.44
N THR A 454 0.41 -5.59 25.22
CA THR A 454 1.48 -6.59 25.05
C THR A 454 0.95 -7.99 25.37
N VAL A 455 1.73 -9.02 25.09
CA VAL A 455 1.40 -10.41 25.44
C VAL A 455 1.17 -10.60 26.95
N SER A 456 1.77 -9.77 27.80
CA SER A 456 1.57 -9.78 29.25
C SER A 456 0.37 -8.95 29.73
N GLY A 457 -0.38 -8.32 28.82
CA GLY A 457 -1.60 -7.58 29.14
C GLY A 457 -1.39 -6.15 29.63
N ILE A 458 -0.20 -5.59 29.47
CA ILE A 458 0.09 -4.16 29.74
C ILE A 458 0.02 -3.35 28.44
N PRO A 459 -0.16 -2.01 28.48
CA PRO A 459 -0.16 -1.18 27.28
C PRO A 459 1.09 -1.37 26.42
N ASN A 460 0.92 -1.61 25.14
CA ASN A 460 2.01 -1.84 24.16
C ASN A 460 2.55 -0.51 23.63
N LEU A 461 3.09 0.32 24.52
CA LEU A 461 3.60 1.63 24.16
C LEU A 461 5.13 1.69 24.27
N THR A 462 5.73 2.62 23.54
CA THR A 462 7.11 3.04 23.78
C THR A 462 7.23 3.65 25.18
N GLU A 463 8.40 3.59 25.78
CA GLU A 463 8.60 4.12 27.13
C GLU A 463 8.34 5.63 27.19
N SER A 464 8.85 6.37 26.19
CA SER A 464 8.62 7.82 26.05
C SER A 464 7.13 8.14 25.93
N ALA A 465 6.39 7.45 25.06
CA ALA A 465 4.95 7.68 24.93
C ALA A 465 4.19 7.40 26.24
N ALA A 466 4.50 6.28 26.90
CA ALA A 466 3.85 5.93 28.16
C ALA A 466 4.15 6.93 29.27
N GLN A 467 5.37 7.47 29.33
CA GLN A 467 5.75 8.49 30.30
C GLN A 467 5.02 9.81 30.04
N ILE A 468 5.09 10.34 28.82
CA ILE A 468 4.44 11.62 28.44
C ILE A 468 2.94 11.56 28.73
N LEU A 469 2.27 10.46 28.35
CA LEU A 469 0.84 10.31 28.59
C LEU A 469 0.50 10.29 30.09
N ARG A 470 1.30 9.62 30.94
CA ARG A 470 1.07 9.63 32.40
C ARG A 470 1.28 11.02 33.00
N GLU A 471 2.34 11.70 32.61
CA GLU A 471 2.67 13.05 33.12
C GLU A 471 1.62 14.10 32.75
N ARG A 472 1.06 13.99 31.52
CA ARG A 472 0.08 14.96 31.00
C ARG A 472 -1.36 14.65 31.43
N PHE A 473 -1.75 13.37 31.46
CA PHE A 473 -3.16 12.96 31.56
C PHE A 473 -3.43 11.94 32.67
N GLY A 474 -2.41 11.51 33.41
CA GLY A 474 -2.53 10.59 34.55
C GLY A 474 -2.29 9.13 34.22
N ASP A 475 -2.30 8.28 35.28
CA ASP A 475 -1.83 6.90 35.24
C ASP A 475 -2.59 5.98 34.25
N ASN A 476 -3.84 6.27 33.96
CA ASN A 476 -4.68 5.47 33.05
C ASN A 476 -4.46 5.84 31.57
N ALA A 477 -3.89 7.01 31.26
CA ALA A 477 -3.77 7.55 29.92
C ALA A 477 -3.07 6.61 28.91
N PRO A 478 -2.03 5.83 29.29
CA PRO A 478 -1.45 4.83 28.39
C PRO A 478 -2.45 3.79 27.91
N GLY A 479 -3.40 3.36 28.74
CA GLY A 479 -4.47 2.44 28.36
C GLY A 479 -5.59 3.11 27.57
N ASP A 480 -5.79 4.40 27.78
CA ASP A 480 -6.86 5.18 27.15
C ASP A 480 -6.50 5.72 25.76
N LEU A 481 -5.22 5.67 25.37
CA LEU A 481 -4.75 6.19 24.08
C LEU A 481 -5.54 5.61 22.90
N VAL A 482 -5.89 4.33 22.90
CA VAL A 482 -6.68 3.72 21.83
C VAL A 482 -8.04 4.40 21.62
N TYR A 483 -8.65 4.87 22.72
CA TYR A 483 -9.94 5.57 22.66
C TYR A 483 -9.75 6.98 22.09
N TYR A 484 -8.71 7.68 22.52
CA TYR A 484 -8.34 8.98 21.95
C TYR A 484 -8.14 8.87 20.42
N LEU A 485 -7.36 7.89 19.98
CA LEU A 485 -7.10 7.64 18.57
C LEU A 485 -8.40 7.31 17.79
N ALA A 486 -9.26 6.45 18.34
CA ALA A 486 -10.53 6.09 17.71
C ALA A 486 -11.45 7.32 17.54
N ALA A 487 -11.50 8.21 18.52
CA ALA A 487 -12.30 9.42 18.44
C ALA A 487 -11.83 10.38 17.36
N LEU A 488 -10.53 10.63 17.26
CA LEU A 488 -9.99 11.67 16.37
C LEU A 488 -9.73 11.20 14.95
N THR A 489 -9.35 9.94 14.75
CA THR A 489 -8.91 9.44 13.44
C THR A 489 -9.86 8.42 12.83
N GLY A 490 -10.84 7.94 13.60
CA GLY A 490 -11.78 6.88 13.21
C GLY A 490 -13.04 7.39 12.49
N HIS A 491 -13.00 8.55 11.85
CA HIS A 491 -14.15 9.14 11.16
C HIS A 491 -13.77 9.80 9.82
N PRO A 492 -14.73 10.01 8.88
CA PRO A 492 -14.45 10.59 7.57
C PRO A 492 -13.92 12.01 7.60
N GLY A 493 -14.29 12.80 8.62
CA GLY A 493 -13.85 14.18 8.81
C GLY A 493 -12.33 14.30 8.90
N TYR A 494 -11.67 13.37 9.61
CA TYR A 494 -10.22 13.33 9.67
C TYR A 494 -9.58 13.19 8.27
N VAL A 495 -10.10 12.29 7.44
CA VAL A 495 -9.58 12.10 6.07
C VAL A 495 -9.85 13.32 5.19
N ARG A 496 -11.01 13.99 5.36
CA ARG A 496 -11.29 15.25 4.62
C ARG A 496 -10.34 16.39 5.05
N THR A 497 -10.10 16.54 6.34
CA THR A 497 -9.20 17.59 6.88
C THR A 497 -7.75 17.39 6.40
N PHE A 498 -7.30 16.14 6.34
CA PHE A 498 -5.93 15.78 5.97
C PHE A 498 -5.80 15.09 4.61
N ASP A 499 -6.69 15.39 3.65
CA ASP A 499 -6.72 14.72 2.33
C ASP A 499 -5.37 14.81 1.59
N LYS A 500 -4.78 16.00 1.47
CA LYS A 500 -3.46 16.19 0.83
C LYS A 500 -2.33 15.50 1.61
N PRO A 501 -2.16 15.72 2.93
CA PRO A 501 -1.16 15.03 3.73
C PRO A 501 -1.24 13.51 3.69
N LEU A 502 -2.45 12.94 3.72
CA LEU A 502 -2.69 11.50 3.71
C LEU A 502 -2.35 10.83 2.36
N GLN A 503 -2.09 11.57 1.29
CA GLN A 503 -1.51 11.01 0.06
C GLN A 503 -0.16 10.33 0.32
N GLN A 504 0.49 10.67 1.41
CA GLN A 504 1.61 9.91 1.97
C GLN A 504 1.09 8.82 2.90
N ALA A 505 1.71 7.64 2.86
CA ALA A 505 1.30 6.53 3.71
C ALA A 505 1.57 6.83 5.19
N GLY A 506 0.63 6.42 6.05
CA GLY A 506 0.70 6.54 7.50
C GLY A 506 -0.31 7.52 8.08
N ILE A 507 -0.86 7.15 9.23
CA ILE A 507 -1.76 8.00 10.03
C ILE A 507 -0.90 8.79 11.02
N ARG A 508 -1.09 10.10 11.05
CA ARG A 508 -0.51 10.99 12.06
C ARG A 508 -1.61 11.53 12.97
N VAL A 509 -1.28 11.75 14.20
CA VAL A 509 -2.27 12.00 15.25
C VAL A 509 -2.05 13.39 15.87
N PRO A 510 -2.96 14.35 15.64
CA PRO A 510 -2.97 15.57 16.43
C PRO A 510 -3.22 15.21 17.90
N LEU A 511 -2.24 15.39 18.76
CA LEU A 511 -2.37 15.08 20.18
C LEU A 511 -2.54 16.37 20.98
N THR A 512 -3.69 16.53 21.65
CA THR A 512 -3.95 17.71 22.46
C THR A 512 -3.05 17.77 23.70
N ALA A 513 -2.68 18.97 24.12
CA ALA A 513 -2.07 19.21 25.43
C ALA A 513 -3.11 19.49 26.51
N ASP A 514 -4.39 19.71 26.17
CA ASP A 514 -5.48 20.02 27.11
C ASP A 514 -6.09 18.75 27.72
N PRO A 515 -6.00 18.54 29.05
CA PRO A 515 -6.58 17.36 29.70
C PRO A 515 -8.10 17.28 29.58
N ALA A 516 -8.83 18.37 29.42
CA ALA A 516 -10.28 18.32 29.24
C ALA A 516 -10.68 17.86 27.86
N LEU A 517 -9.94 18.25 26.81
CA LEU A 517 -10.11 17.70 25.46
C LEU A 517 -9.72 16.22 25.38
N TRP A 518 -8.64 15.84 26.07
CA TRP A 518 -8.23 14.44 26.19
C TRP A 518 -9.36 13.56 26.79
N GLU A 519 -9.89 13.95 27.95
CA GLU A 519 -10.97 13.19 28.61
C GLU A 519 -12.20 13.07 27.71
N ARG A 520 -12.62 14.15 27.05
CA ARG A 520 -13.74 14.12 26.09
C ARG A 520 -13.47 13.18 24.93
N ALA A 521 -12.25 13.19 24.40
CA ALA A 521 -11.85 12.28 23.31
C ALA A 521 -11.87 10.83 23.78
N VAL A 522 -11.36 10.54 24.99
CA VAL A 522 -11.40 9.18 25.56
C VAL A 522 -12.84 8.70 25.72
N GLN A 523 -13.74 9.52 26.27
CA GLN A 523 -15.15 9.15 26.46
C GLN A 523 -15.85 8.87 25.11
N LEU A 524 -15.68 9.74 24.13
CA LEU A 524 -16.23 9.53 22.79
C LEU A 524 -15.62 8.31 22.13
N GLY A 525 -14.30 8.12 22.24
CA GLY A 525 -13.61 6.99 21.66
C GLY A 525 -13.96 5.64 22.24
N LYS A 526 -14.31 5.57 23.53
CA LYS A 526 -14.85 4.35 24.14
C LYS A 526 -16.13 3.89 23.43
N GLN A 527 -17.00 4.82 23.07
CA GLN A 527 -18.22 4.55 22.31
C GLN A 527 -17.90 4.08 20.88
N VAL A 528 -16.95 4.74 20.19
CA VAL A 528 -16.49 4.33 18.86
C VAL A 528 -15.91 2.92 18.90
N VAL A 529 -15.05 2.60 19.86
CA VAL A 529 -14.46 1.28 20.01
C VAL A 529 -15.52 0.22 20.31
N TRP A 530 -16.53 0.56 21.13
CA TRP A 530 -17.65 -0.34 21.44
C TRP A 530 -18.42 -0.70 20.16
N LEU A 531 -18.69 0.27 19.31
CA LEU A 531 -19.34 0.06 18.01
C LEU A 531 -18.47 -0.74 17.05
N HIS A 532 -17.19 -0.41 16.90
CA HIS A 532 -16.26 -1.12 16.02
C HIS A 532 -16.05 -2.58 16.40
N THR A 533 -16.22 -2.91 17.68
CA THR A 533 -16.06 -4.26 18.22
C THR A 533 -17.38 -4.97 18.50
N TYR A 534 -18.50 -4.43 18.00
CA TYR A 534 -19.84 -5.01 18.21
C TYR A 534 -20.22 -5.21 19.69
N GLY A 535 -19.80 -4.32 20.55
CA GLY A 535 -20.10 -4.35 21.98
C GLY A 535 -19.11 -5.13 22.84
N GLU A 536 -18.03 -5.64 22.28
CA GLU A 536 -17.08 -6.49 23.01
C GLU A 536 -16.03 -5.70 23.79
N ARG A 537 -15.72 -4.46 23.38
CA ARG A 537 -14.69 -3.59 23.96
C ARG A 537 -15.21 -2.15 24.04
N GLY A 538 -14.62 -1.35 24.91
CA GLY A 538 -15.03 0.04 25.12
C GLY A 538 -16.26 0.13 26.00
N GLU A 539 -17.01 1.20 25.86
CA GLU A 539 -18.22 1.51 26.62
C GLU A 539 -19.37 1.84 25.68
N SER A 540 -20.58 1.37 26.00
CA SER A 540 -21.78 1.65 25.20
C SER A 540 -22.13 3.14 25.22
N LEU A 541 -22.92 3.57 24.22
CA LEU A 541 -23.51 4.90 24.23
C LEU A 541 -24.46 5.05 25.44
N PRO A 542 -24.69 6.28 25.94
CA PRO A 542 -25.56 6.52 27.10
C PRO A 542 -26.94 5.89 26.95
N GLY A 543 -27.38 5.17 27.98
CA GLY A 543 -28.68 4.49 27.98
C GLY A 543 -28.76 3.19 27.17
N MET A 544 -27.73 2.84 26.40
CA MET A 544 -27.71 1.63 25.60
C MET A 544 -27.11 0.44 26.36
N LYS A 545 -27.62 -0.74 26.06
CA LYS A 545 -27.06 -2.03 26.46
C LYS A 545 -26.79 -2.93 25.26
N TYR A 546 -27.52 -2.72 24.19
CA TYR A 546 -27.44 -3.50 22.97
C TYR A 546 -27.47 -2.59 21.74
N LEU A 547 -26.85 -3.01 20.64
CA LEU A 547 -26.73 -2.23 19.38
C LEU A 547 -28.10 -1.87 18.72
N HIS A 548 -29.14 -2.65 18.96
CA HIS A 548 -30.49 -2.40 18.48
C HIS A 548 -31.30 -1.42 19.34
N GLN A 549 -30.67 -0.73 20.29
CA GLN A 549 -31.27 0.30 21.10
C GLN A 549 -30.82 1.69 20.66
N LEU A 550 -31.66 2.69 20.87
CA LEU A 550 -31.26 4.09 20.72
C LEU A 550 -30.58 4.59 21.98
N PRO A 551 -29.53 5.41 21.86
CA PRO A 551 -28.96 6.09 23.03
C PRO A 551 -29.94 7.13 23.61
N GLU A 552 -29.72 7.51 24.85
CA GLU A 552 -30.49 8.54 25.54
C GLU A 552 -30.39 9.87 24.78
N GLY A 553 -31.55 10.47 24.45
CA GLY A 553 -31.61 11.74 23.73
C GLY A 553 -31.35 11.63 22.21
N ALA A 554 -31.35 10.44 21.63
CA ALA A 554 -31.19 10.27 20.18
C ALA A 554 -32.35 10.94 19.41
N ASP A 555 -31.99 11.64 18.34
CA ASP A 555 -32.90 12.31 17.41
C ASP A 555 -33.00 11.61 16.04
N TYR A 556 -32.52 10.37 15.96
CA TYR A 556 -32.52 9.54 14.75
C TYR A 556 -33.25 8.21 14.95
N ALA A 557 -33.59 7.56 13.83
CA ALA A 557 -34.25 6.25 13.84
C ALA A 557 -33.27 5.12 13.52
N LEU A 558 -33.53 3.94 14.08
CA LEU A 558 -32.78 2.75 13.70
C LEU A 558 -33.38 2.10 12.45
N PRO A 559 -32.55 1.43 11.63
CA PRO A 559 -33.00 0.54 10.58
C PRO A 559 -34.05 -0.45 11.07
N THR A 560 -35.14 -0.63 10.31
CA THR A 560 -36.27 -1.49 10.67
C THR A 560 -36.36 -2.66 9.70
N PRO A 561 -35.97 -3.89 10.09
CA PRO A 561 -36.19 -5.08 9.28
C PRO A 561 -37.70 -5.32 9.04
N THR A 562 -38.10 -5.36 7.80
CA THR A 562 -39.54 -5.54 7.41
C THR A 562 -39.79 -6.85 6.66
N VAL A 563 -38.74 -7.41 6.03
CA VAL A 563 -38.79 -8.70 5.35
C VAL A 563 -37.52 -9.47 5.61
N ASP A 564 -37.64 -10.70 6.08
CA ASP A 564 -36.47 -11.58 6.31
C ASP A 564 -35.89 -12.16 5.02
N MET A 565 -34.63 -12.53 5.06
CA MET A 565 -33.96 -13.22 3.95
C MET A 565 -34.54 -14.60 3.67
N GLY A 566 -35.05 -15.31 4.70
CA GLY A 566 -35.39 -16.71 4.66
C GLY A 566 -34.16 -17.58 4.39
N LYS A 567 -34.33 -18.72 3.72
CA LYS A 567 -33.23 -19.67 3.45
C LYS A 567 -32.58 -19.45 2.06
N THR A 568 -33.01 -18.44 1.31
CA THR A 568 -32.52 -18.23 -0.06
C THR A 568 -31.26 -17.38 -0.07
N MET A 569 -30.19 -17.88 -0.67
CA MET A 569 -28.95 -17.13 -0.85
C MET A 569 -29.14 -15.96 -1.84
N PRO A 570 -28.68 -14.76 -1.51
CA PRO A 570 -28.75 -13.60 -2.39
C PRO A 570 -27.80 -13.75 -3.59
N GLU A 571 -28.20 -13.23 -4.76
CA GLU A 571 -27.40 -13.28 -5.98
C GLU A 571 -26.61 -12.00 -6.24
N LYS A 572 -27.05 -10.88 -5.67
CA LYS A 572 -26.46 -9.55 -5.84
C LYS A 572 -26.21 -8.89 -4.49
N LYS A 573 -25.29 -7.95 -4.48
CA LYS A 573 -25.01 -7.10 -3.32
C LYS A 573 -26.25 -6.29 -2.92
N PRO A 574 -26.28 -5.75 -1.67
CA PRO A 574 -27.34 -4.84 -1.23
C PRO A 574 -27.51 -3.64 -2.18
N SER A 575 -28.73 -3.18 -2.30
CA SER A 575 -29.09 -1.97 -3.05
C SER A 575 -29.96 -1.04 -2.18
N PHE A 576 -29.83 0.26 -2.42
CA PHE A 576 -30.58 1.30 -1.73
C PHE A 576 -31.66 1.87 -2.66
N SER A 577 -32.84 2.08 -2.14
CA SER A 577 -33.96 2.76 -2.82
C SER A 577 -34.44 3.91 -1.94
N PRO A 578 -34.32 5.18 -2.38
CA PRO A 578 -34.76 6.33 -1.58
C PRO A 578 -36.29 6.35 -1.46
N ASP A 579 -36.78 6.85 -0.33
CA ASP A 579 -38.23 7.04 -0.11
C ASP A 579 -38.77 8.17 -0.97
N PRO A 580 -39.94 8.01 -1.61
CA PRO A 580 -40.48 8.98 -2.57
C PRO A 580 -40.74 10.39 -1.99
N VAL A 581 -41.01 10.49 -0.69
CA VAL A 581 -41.34 11.76 -0.02
C VAL A 581 -40.09 12.61 0.24
N ASN A 582 -38.92 11.98 0.47
CA ASN A 582 -37.67 12.67 0.79
C ASN A 582 -36.82 13.04 -0.44
N SER A 583 -37.18 12.55 -1.63
CA SER A 583 -36.46 12.89 -2.87
C SER A 583 -36.76 14.31 -3.40
N LEU A 584 -37.68 15.04 -2.77
CA LEU A 584 -38.16 16.38 -3.18
C LEU A 584 -37.70 17.51 -2.24
N SER A 585 -37.04 17.22 -1.10
CA SER A 585 -36.54 18.26 -0.23
C SER A 585 -35.09 18.62 -0.65
N GLU A 586 -34.93 19.76 -1.32
CA GLU A 586 -33.64 20.41 -1.61
C GLU A 586 -33.04 21.09 -0.33
N GLU A 587 -33.52 20.78 0.86
CA GLU A 587 -32.89 21.25 2.09
C GLU A 587 -31.63 20.44 2.37
N GLU A 588 -30.48 21.08 2.25
CA GLU A 588 -29.11 20.54 2.42
C GLU A 588 -28.86 19.76 3.72
N ASN A 589 -29.79 19.79 4.67
CA ASN A 589 -29.65 19.22 6.01
C ASN A 589 -30.53 18.02 6.34
N ASN A 590 -31.42 17.56 5.44
CA ASN A 590 -32.23 16.38 5.73
C ASN A 590 -31.62 15.11 5.18
N PRO A 591 -31.37 14.08 6.03
CA PRO A 591 -30.79 12.83 5.57
C PRO A 591 -31.72 12.14 4.56
N VAL A 592 -31.19 11.69 3.45
CA VAL A 592 -31.95 10.88 2.46
C VAL A 592 -32.25 9.52 3.08
N MET A 593 -33.50 9.28 3.45
CA MET A 593 -33.99 8.01 3.98
C MET A 593 -34.40 7.06 2.86
N GLY A 594 -34.36 5.77 3.12
CA GLY A 594 -34.74 4.77 2.15
C GLY A 594 -34.77 3.36 2.67
N THR A 595 -34.95 2.43 1.73
CA THR A 595 -34.97 0.99 1.99
C THR A 595 -33.73 0.32 1.43
N VAL A 596 -33.03 -0.44 2.25
CA VAL A 596 -31.95 -1.33 1.80
C VAL A 596 -32.52 -2.72 1.52
N SER A 597 -32.24 -3.19 0.31
CA SER A 597 -32.67 -4.51 -0.17
C SER A 597 -31.47 -5.42 -0.37
N PHE A 598 -31.49 -6.62 0.22
CA PHE A 598 -30.47 -7.63 0.04
C PHE A 598 -31.13 -9.00 -0.15
N GLY A 599 -31.08 -9.54 -1.38
CA GLY A 599 -31.86 -10.72 -1.73
C GLY A 599 -33.37 -10.48 -1.50
N LYS A 600 -33.99 -11.28 -0.63
CA LYS A 600 -35.38 -11.08 -0.19
C LYS A 600 -35.52 -10.09 0.95
N ALA A 601 -34.47 -9.94 1.77
CA ALA A 601 -34.50 -9.08 2.95
C ALA A 601 -34.75 -7.62 2.57
N ARG A 602 -35.55 -6.93 3.40
CA ARG A 602 -35.82 -5.50 3.32
C ARG A 602 -35.63 -4.87 4.69
N CYS A 603 -34.91 -3.77 4.70
CA CYS A 603 -34.73 -2.96 5.89
C CYS A 603 -35.08 -1.50 5.55
N GLU A 604 -36.10 -0.99 6.18
CA GLU A 604 -36.59 0.38 6.02
C GLU A 604 -35.93 1.33 7.01
N ASN A 605 -36.15 2.62 6.87
CA ASN A 605 -35.58 3.68 7.72
C ASN A 605 -34.04 3.67 7.74
N VAL A 606 -33.41 3.38 6.60
CA VAL A 606 -31.97 3.44 6.46
C VAL A 606 -31.57 4.76 5.82
N GLU A 607 -30.68 5.50 6.46
CA GLU A 607 -30.07 6.67 5.85
C GLU A 607 -29.11 6.29 4.71
N LYS A 608 -29.11 7.08 3.63
CA LYS A 608 -28.19 6.84 2.50
C LYS A 608 -26.73 6.81 2.93
N ARG A 609 -26.31 7.69 3.87
CA ARG A 609 -24.92 7.73 4.39
C ARG A 609 -24.56 6.48 5.17
N VAL A 610 -25.52 5.77 5.79
CA VAL A 610 -25.30 4.44 6.41
C VAL A 610 -25.04 3.38 5.33
N PHE A 611 -25.85 3.39 4.26
CA PHE A 611 -25.65 2.50 3.13
C PHE A 611 -24.32 2.74 2.42
N ASP A 612 -23.90 4.00 2.26
CA ASP A 612 -22.67 4.42 1.60
C ASP A 612 -21.45 4.39 2.51
N TYR A 613 -21.59 4.02 3.78
CA TYR A 613 -20.51 4.04 4.75
C TYR A 613 -19.28 3.28 4.25
N THR A 614 -18.12 3.94 4.30
CA THR A 614 -16.86 3.40 3.78
C THR A 614 -15.77 3.39 4.84
N ILE A 615 -14.86 2.43 4.73
CA ILE A 615 -13.59 2.40 5.44
C ILE A 615 -12.49 2.25 4.39
N GLY A 616 -11.54 3.18 4.37
CA GLY A 616 -10.44 3.16 3.41
C GLY A 616 -10.91 3.18 1.94
N GLY A 617 -12.05 3.82 1.66
CA GLY A 617 -12.66 3.88 0.33
C GLY A 617 -13.43 2.65 -0.10
N ASN A 618 -13.70 1.71 0.80
CA ASN A 618 -14.49 0.51 0.49
C ASN A 618 -15.83 0.53 1.24
N GLN A 619 -16.92 0.43 0.48
CA GLN A 619 -18.27 0.37 1.06
C GLN A 619 -18.41 -0.88 1.94
N VAL A 620 -18.70 -0.68 3.22
CA VAL A 620 -18.71 -1.74 4.24
C VAL A 620 -19.79 -2.79 3.96
N LEU A 621 -21.03 -2.38 3.75
CA LEU A 621 -22.14 -3.31 3.45
C LEU A 621 -21.88 -4.15 2.20
N GLY A 622 -21.40 -3.52 1.13
CA GLY A 622 -21.08 -4.22 -0.11
C GLY A 622 -19.89 -5.16 0.00
N LEU A 623 -18.92 -4.83 0.88
CA LEU A 623 -17.75 -5.66 1.13
C LEU A 623 -18.11 -6.88 1.97
N TRP A 624 -18.92 -6.70 3.02
CA TRP A 624 -19.44 -7.78 3.87
C TRP A 624 -20.31 -8.76 3.05
N ALA A 625 -21.24 -8.22 2.26
CA ALA A 625 -22.20 -9.01 1.49
C ALA A 625 -21.58 -9.87 0.40
N LYS A 626 -20.51 -9.40 -0.26
CA LYS A 626 -19.94 -10.10 -1.43
C LYS A 626 -19.42 -11.51 -1.11
N TYR A 627 -19.08 -11.78 0.13
CA TYR A 627 -18.63 -13.11 0.59
C TYR A 627 -19.80 -14.03 0.98
N ARG A 628 -21.02 -13.48 1.12
CA ARG A 628 -22.25 -14.17 1.51
C ARG A 628 -23.26 -14.27 0.36
N LEU A 629 -22.80 -14.14 -0.87
CA LEU A 629 -23.61 -14.34 -2.07
C LEU A 629 -23.71 -15.83 -2.44
N LYS A 630 -24.73 -16.22 -3.19
CA LYS A 630 -24.87 -17.56 -3.78
C LYS A 630 -23.61 -17.98 -4.58
N LYS A 631 -22.94 -17.01 -5.20
CA LYS A 631 -21.61 -17.15 -5.80
C LYS A 631 -20.69 -16.12 -5.18
N PRO A 632 -19.99 -16.45 -4.08
CA PRO A 632 -19.10 -15.50 -3.41
C PRO A 632 -18.04 -14.94 -4.35
N VAL A 633 -17.78 -13.64 -4.24
CA VAL A 633 -16.77 -12.95 -5.05
C VAL A 633 -15.42 -13.07 -4.35
N VAL A 634 -14.74 -14.18 -4.56
CA VAL A 634 -13.40 -14.48 -4.04
C VAL A 634 -12.44 -14.74 -5.17
N ARG A 635 -11.14 -14.54 -4.93
CA ARG A 635 -10.10 -15.00 -5.85
C ARG A 635 -10.06 -16.54 -5.81
N ARG A 636 -10.56 -17.20 -6.82
CA ARG A 636 -10.52 -18.67 -6.90
C ARG A 636 -9.08 -19.13 -7.04
N SER A 637 -8.59 -19.79 -6.01
CA SER A 637 -7.23 -20.35 -5.97
C SER A 637 -7.21 -21.87 -6.02
N SER A 638 -8.37 -22.51 -5.82
CA SER A 638 -8.51 -23.97 -5.70
C SER A 638 -9.95 -24.38 -6.00
N SER A 639 -10.20 -25.65 -6.34
CA SER A 639 -11.54 -26.22 -6.42
C SER A 639 -12.27 -26.24 -5.07
N LEU A 640 -11.53 -26.17 -3.94
CA LEU A 640 -12.14 -26.02 -2.61
C LEU A 640 -12.97 -24.72 -2.48
N ASN A 641 -12.70 -23.72 -3.29
CA ASN A 641 -13.52 -22.51 -3.34
C ASN A 641 -14.92 -22.74 -3.96
N ASP A 642 -15.17 -23.89 -4.59
CA ASP A 642 -16.48 -24.23 -5.14
C ASP A 642 -17.42 -24.84 -4.08
N ILE A 643 -16.88 -25.23 -2.92
CA ILE A 643 -17.63 -25.60 -1.71
C ILE A 643 -18.06 -24.29 -1.04
N VAL A 644 -19.35 -23.95 -1.16
CA VAL A 644 -19.94 -22.69 -0.70
C VAL A 644 -21.25 -22.95 0.02
N GLN A 645 -21.65 -22.01 0.88
CA GLN A 645 -22.94 -22.04 1.58
C GLN A 645 -24.10 -22.09 0.57
N ARG A 646 -25.02 -23.03 0.75
CA ARG A 646 -26.15 -23.27 -0.15
C ARG A 646 -27.44 -22.60 0.32
N GLU A 647 -27.62 -22.51 1.62
CA GLU A 647 -28.77 -21.90 2.26
C GLU A 647 -28.33 -20.76 3.16
N TRP A 648 -29.12 -19.71 3.26
CA TRP A 648 -28.83 -18.58 4.14
C TRP A 648 -28.98 -18.97 5.61
N PRO A 649 -27.92 -18.85 6.43
CA PRO A 649 -27.99 -19.11 7.87
C PRO A 649 -28.70 -17.96 8.61
N ASP A 650 -29.49 -18.28 9.62
CA ASP A 650 -30.19 -17.27 10.44
C ASP A 650 -29.19 -16.34 11.15
N ALA A 651 -28.04 -16.86 11.60
CA ALA A 651 -26.96 -16.08 12.20
C ALA A 651 -26.43 -14.94 11.27
N TRP A 652 -26.48 -15.11 9.96
CA TRP A 652 -26.06 -14.06 9.03
C TRP A 652 -27.10 -12.94 8.92
N SER A 653 -28.40 -13.22 9.16
CA SER A 653 -29.43 -12.18 9.29
C SER A 653 -29.15 -11.30 10.50
N GLU A 654 -28.85 -11.92 11.66
CA GLU A 654 -28.49 -11.20 12.89
C GLU A 654 -27.20 -10.39 12.72
N GLU A 655 -26.19 -10.93 12.03
CA GLU A 655 -24.96 -10.20 11.72
C GLU A 655 -25.24 -8.98 10.82
N TYR A 656 -26.10 -9.14 9.81
CA TYR A 656 -26.46 -8.08 8.88
C TYR A 656 -27.20 -6.93 9.57
N GLU A 657 -28.17 -7.24 10.40
CA GLU A 657 -28.92 -6.25 11.19
C GLU A 657 -27.98 -5.54 12.19
N ARG A 658 -27.16 -6.31 12.89
CA ARG A 658 -26.17 -5.77 13.82
C ARG A 658 -25.19 -4.83 13.11
N LEU A 659 -24.77 -5.14 11.88
CA LEU A 659 -23.93 -4.27 11.08
C LEU A 659 -24.66 -2.97 10.73
N LEU A 660 -25.93 -3.03 10.29
CA LEU A 660 -26.72 -1.83 9.98
C LEU A 660 -26.89 -0.93 11.22
N TYR A 661 -27.21 -1.49 12.39
CA TYR A 661 -27.30 -0.72 13.65
C TYR A 661 -25.97 -0.06 14.00
N THR A 662 -24.88 -0.81 13.92
CA THR A 662 -23.52 -0.31 14.19
C THR A 662 -23.17 0.88 13.30
N LEU A 663 -23.39 0.75 11.98
CA LEU A 663 -23.09 1.84 11.03
C LEU A 663 -23.99 3.06 11.25
N THR A 664 -25.26 2.85 11.65
CA THR A 664 -26.16 3.95 11.98
C THR A 664 -25.63 4.76 13.17
N HIS A 665 -25.27 4.09 14.25
CA HIS A 665 -24.71 4.79 15.41
C HIS A 665 -23.38 5.51 15.08
N LEU A 666 -22.50 4.89 14.30
CA LEU A 666 -21.24 5.51 13.90
C LEU A 666 -21.47 6.81 13.10
N VAL A 667 -22.37 6.77 12.12
CA VAL A 667 -22.72 7.95 11.31
C VAL A 667 -23.22 9.10 12.17
N HIS A 668 -23.95 8.80 13.25
CA HIS A 668 -24.48 9.81 14.17
C HIS A 668 -23.46 10.28 15.23
N LEU A 669 -22.33 9.59 15.41
CA LEU A 669 -21.20 10.07 16.22
C LEU A 669 -20.23 10.96 15.42
N GLU A 670 -20.20 10.86 14.08
CA GLU A 670 -19.27 11.62 13.23
C GLU A 670 -19.27 13.13 13.49
N PRO A 671 -20.43 13.83 13.64
CA PRO A 671 -20.40 15.26 13.91
C PRO A 671 -19.71 15.63 15.23
N ALA A 672 -19.83 14.79 16.26
CA ALA A 672 -19.16 15.02 17.54
C ALA A 672 -17.64 14.78 17.41
N GLN A 673 -17.24 13.80 16.60
CA GLN A 673 -15.83 13.51 16.32
C GLN A 673 -15.19 14.63 15.48
N GLU A 674 -15.88 15.15 14.47
CA GLU A 674 -15.41 16.27 13.65
C GLU A 674 -15.22 17.54 14.49
N LYS A 675 -16.22 17.88 15.30
CA LYS A 675 -16.13 19.02 16.21
C LYS A 675 -14.95 18.88 17.19
N LEU A 676 -14.73 17.68 17.73
CA LEU A 676 -13.62 17.41 18.63
C LEU A 676 -12.27 17.58 17.92
N LEU A 677 -12.14 17.10 16.69
CA LEU A 677 -10.94 17.26 15.87
C LEU A 677 -10.65 18.75 15.63
N ASP A 678 -11.64 19.54 15.26
CA ASP A 678 -11.49 20.98 15.05
C ASP A 678 -11.03 21.70 16.34
N GLU A 679 -11.58 21.34 17.50
CA GLU A 679 -11.19 21.89 18.79
C GLU A 679 -9.74 21.50 19.16
N VAL A 680 -9.32 20.26 18.89
CA VAL A 680 -7.94 19.81 19.10
C VAL A 680 -6.97 20.55 18.19
N LEU A 681 -7.32 20.73 16.91
CA LEU A 681 -6.48 21.46 15.95
C LEU A 681 -6.35 22.94 16.26
N ALA A 682 -7.35 23.54 16.91
CA ALA A 682 -7.32 24.92 17.34
C ALA A 682 -6.59 25.17 18.70
N GLY A 683 -6.34 24.07 19.44
CA GLY A 683 -5.72 24.11 20.77
C GLY A 683 -4.21 23.87 20.74
N GLU A 684 -3.60 23.89 21.95
CA GLU A 684 -2.19 23.50 22.14
C GLU A 684 -2.03 22.00 21.94
N GLN A 685 -0.95 21.56 21.24
CA GLN A 685 -0.71 20.20 20.85
C GLN A 685 0.66 19.71 21.32
N ILE A 686 0.79 18.39 21.47
CA ILE A 686 2.02 17.68 21.77
C ILE A 686 2.57 17.13 20.45
N PHE A 687 3.79 17.53 20.11
CA PHE A 687 4.39 17.19 18.83
C PHE A 687 5.34 16.00 18.91
N ARG A 688 5.65 15.44 17.75
CA ARG A 688 6.46 14.23 17.57
C ARG A 688 7.83 14.32 18.23
N GLU A 689 8.44 15.50 18.23
CA GLU A 689 9.77 15.74 18.82
C GLU A 689 9.82 15.42 20.31
N GLU A 690 8.67 15.48 21.02
CA GLU A 690 8.59 15.09 22.43
C GLU A 690 8.67 13.56 22.63
N PHE A 691 8.36 12.77 21.60
CA PHE A 691 8.31 11.29 21.65
C PHE A 691 9.58 10.61 21.16
N VAL A 692 10.39 11.31 20.37
CA VAL A 692 11.60 10.76 19.75
C VAL A 692 12.81 11.35 20.46
N ASP A 693 13.56 10.52 21.17
CA ASP A 693 14.84 10.94 21.75
C ASP A 693 15.78 11.40 20.62
N THR A 694 16.32 12.61 20.74
CA THR A 694 17.20 13.24 19.75
C THR A 694 18.62 12.63 19.71
N GLU A 695 18.82 11.46 20.32
CA GLU A 695 20.12 10.78 20.44
C GLU A 695 20.23 9.44 19.69
N ASP A 696 19.48 9.20 18.60
CA ASP A 696 19.73 8.04 17.73
C ASP A 696 20.05 8.44 16.29
#